data_29af6580a904370915bd74a08a0cb9bd
#
_entry.id   29af6580a904370915bd74a08a0cb9bd
#
_cell.length_a   1.000
_cell.length_b   1.000
_cell.length_c   1.000
_cell.angle_alpha   90.00
_cell.angle_beta   90.00
_cell.angle_gamma   90.00
#
_symmetry.space_group_name_H-M   'P 1'
#
loop_
_entity.id
_entity.type
_entity.pdbx_description
1 polymer ?
#
loop_
_entity_poly.entity_id
_entity_poly.type
_entity_poly.pdbx_seq_one_letter_code
_entity_poly.pdbx_strand_id
1 'polypeptide(L)'
;MASESDETWETLIEDLRPRLRKLVVAERVLDHIHFIEAEKKEQIRQKAKSESNAAAVELLVTAVLQRPHSLGWFTAFVDALQNAGCEYAADCVQVNLPDPEVEAENDYCVRLIQLLSPSLVTMKTADVCDQCYSAGLFSSEDSEIIKAETTNKGSICGARELLRSIVRGRPGWFSKFLRILQDTEHQYLYELTGGSPHCDKPGSPEKLPSPKDEPKGSEVVTEESPAAAESCDISMTEDAESTDLYEGASTESTQLPNSLEPSQPAAAAAAAARGPENADIVLRDYQMDVARPALEGKNIIICLPTGSGKTRVAVYITKKHLDHRRAEGQSGKVVVLVNKVPLVEQHYAAEFLPFLKQNYKVERVSGDCQLKISFTEIVKKNDVIICTAQILENYLERSNTGEDEGVNLSDLTLIVIDECHHTQKGGVYNHIMMRYLKQKHKNTRLKKEQKEPVSLPQILGLTASPGVGGATKMEKAVEHILQICANLDASRIMTGSLGEYKKEPRKKTLTVEDRKEDPFGDVIKKIMNAIHTHAELSPTCDLGSQNYEQWVVQKQVKAATDEDHKVRVCAEHLRLYNEGLNLCNTIRMRDAFSFLSNSHEEEIKKKTSPDQEQKILITETERFLFNLFRENKAELQRLAENPAYENDSLSKLQSKILHEFSTREEARGIIFTKTRRSAIALSQWIQENPKFADIGVKASHVIGGGDQSVVKPMTSAERNDVLNKFRNGEVNLLTATTVAEEGLDIPACNFVIRYGLVTNEIAMIQAEGRGRAGDSTYTLVEVKNSGVAGKEYVNEYRKDMMHKAIDKIKTLIQADYDKQILEFQMQAILEEKVRITKKKHKDMRTEKPSDMRFSCRGCSLFACTGEDIQIIANVHRVNVTSEFSELFNRTENTSLQERLLDGETSGFIACKNCGQRWGSMMVYRGIECPCLHVKNFVVTCNGKKIGKCARWNELAVKFSPFDYAEHAKRVAESSDDEETT
;
A
#
# COMPACT_ATOMS: atom_id res chain seq x y z
N MET A 1 4.38 29.11 -49.76
CA MET A 1 5.03 29.64 -48.55
C MET A 1 3.92 29.78 -47.53
N ALA A 2 3.99 29.05 -46.49
CA ALA A 2 3.07 29.23 -45.35
C ALA A 2 3.27 30.63 -44.80
N SER A 3 2.22 31.34 -44.44
CA SER A 3 2.34 32.62 -43.76
C SER A 3 2.84 32.35 -42.33
N GLU A 4 3.56 33.29 -41.76
CA GLU A 4 4.03 33.26 -40.38
C GLU A 4 2.85 32.99 -39.39
N SER A 5 1.65 33.35 -39.77
CA SER A 5 0.40 33.11 -39.06
C SER A 5 -0.06 31.65 -39.10
N ASP A 6 0.15 30.91 -40.22
CA ASP A 6 -0.27 29.51 -40.34
C ASP A 6 0.55 28.61 -39.42
N GLU A 7 1.87 28.82 -39.30
CA GLU A 7 2.70 28.04 -38.36
C GLU A 7 2.32 28.30 -36.89
N THR A 8 1.90 29.51 -36.58
CA THR A 8 1.43 29.87 -35.24
C THR A 8 0.13 29.14 -34.91
N TRP A 9 -0.82 29.11 -35.85
CA TRP A 9 -2.12 28.43 -35.68
C TRP A 9 -1.97 26.89 -35.64
N GLU A 10 -1.09 26.31 -36.44
CA GLU A 10 -0.78 24.88 -36.40
C GLU A 10 -0.21 24.48 -35.05
N THR A 11 0.77 25.22 -34.55
CA THR A 11 1.38 24.99 -33.21
C THR A 11 0.34 25.09 -32.11
N LEU A 12 -0.53 26.09 -32.15
CA LEU A 12 -1.60 26.28 -31.19
C LEU A 12 -2.58 25.11 -31.18
N ILE A 13 -3.05 24.66 -32.34
CA ILE A 13 -3.98 23.52 -32.44
C ILE A 13 -3.31 22.23 -31.99
N GLU A 14 -2.02 22.03 -32.28
CA GLU A 14 -1.26 20.88 -31.83
C GLU A 14 -1.13 20.87 -30.30
N ASP A 15 -0.81 21.99 -29.68
CA ASP A 15 -0.73 22.14 -28.23
C ASP A 15 -2.10 21.92 -27.54
N LEU A 16 -3.19 22.29 -28.22
CA LEU A 16 -4.56 22.08 -27.73
C LEU A 16 -5.11 20.68 -28.02
N ARG A 17 -4.41 19.83 -28.78
CA ARG A 17 -4.86 18.48 -29.13
C ARG A 17 -5.39 17.64 -27.96
N PRO A 18 -4.76 17.59 -26.77
CA PRO A 18 -5.29 16.87 -25.63
C PRO A 18 -6.64 17.43 -25.11
N ARG A 19 -6.85 18.74 -25.22
CA ARG A 19 -8.11 19.40 -24.85
C ARG A 19 -9.21 19.11 -25.89
N LEU A 20 -8.90 19.27 -27.16
CA LEU A 20 -9.84 19.02 -28.26
C LEU A 20 -10.37 17.59 -28.22
N ARG A 21 -9.53 16.60 -27.85
CA ARG A 21 -9.99 15.21 -27.64
C ARG A 21 -11.12 15.06 -26.61
N LYS A 22 -11.15 15.90 -25.60
CA LYS A 22 -12.15 15.84 -24.53
C LYS A 22 -13.43 16.60 -24.91
N LEU A 23 -13.28 17.71 -25.60
CA LEU A 23 -14.34 18.71 -25.84
C LEU A 23 -15.09 18.51 -27.17
N VAL A 24 -14.42 17.97 -28.19
CA VAL A 24 -14.97 17.91 -29.56
C VAL A 24 -15.73 16.62 -29.82
N VAL A 25 -16.84 16.71 -30.54
CA VAL A 25 -17.55 15.58 -31.13
C VAL A 25 -17.22 15.54 -32.64
N ALA A 26 -16.33 14.63 -33.02
CA ALA A 26 -15.76 14.60 -34.37
C ALA A 26 -16.83 14.54 -35.47
N GLU A 27 -17.86 13.68 -35.36
CA GLU A 27 -18.92 13.51 -36.37
C GLU A 27 -19.65 14.81 -36.66
N ARG A 28 -20.00 15.61 -35.62
CA ARG A 28 -20.69 16.89 -35.79
C ARG A 28 -19.81 17.93 -36.49
N VAL A 29 -18.54 18.03 -36.14
CA VAL A 29 -17.62 18.99 -36.78
C VAL A 29 -17.42 18.67 -38.25
N LEU A 30 -17.41 17.38 -38.64
CA LEU A 30 -17.27 16.98 -40.04
C LEU A 30 -18.39 17.48 -40.93
N ASP A 31 -19.59 17.72 -40.41
CA ASP A 31 -20.72 18.21 -41.16
C ASP A 31 -20.57 19.70 -41.51
N HIS A 32 -19.82 20.45 -40.72
CA HIS A 32 -19.59 21.91 -40.85
C HIS A 32 -18.22 22.27 -41.46
N ILE A 33 -17.28 21.33 -41.61
CA ILE A 33 -15.96 21.56 -42.14
C ILE A 33 -15.89 21.24 -43.62
N HIS A 34 -15.53 22.18 -44.45
CA HIS A 34 -15.61 22.02 -45.92
C HIS A 34 -14.27 21.76 -46.61
N PHE A 35 -13.16 22.04 -45.95
CA PHE A 35 -11.82 21.92 -46.52
C PHE A 35 -11.17 20.55 -46.32
N ILE A 36 -11.82 19.60 -45.64
CA ILE A 36 -11.38 18.21 -45.50
C ILE A 36 -12.06 17.34 -46.57
N GLU A 37 -11.26 16.52 -47.28
CA GLU A 37 -11.73 15.61 -48.33
C GLU A 37 -12.76 14.59 -47.82
N ALA A 38 -13.73 14.23 -48.66
CA ALA A 38 -14.84 13.33 -48.33
C ALA A 38 -14.35 11.95 -47.84
N GLU A 39 -13.29 11.44 -48.46
CA GLU A 39 -12.69 10.14 -48.07
C GLU A 39 -12.13 10.19 -46.63
N LYS A 40 -11.44 11.25 -46.28
CA LYS A 40 -10.93 11.45 -44.91
C LYS A 40 -12.06 11.65 -43.89
N LYS A 41 -13.12 12.37 -44.27
CA LYS A 41 -14.30 12.49 -43.42
C LYS A 41 -14.90 11.14 -43.09
N GLU A 42 -15.01 10.27 -44.11
CA GLU A 42 -15.54 8.92 -43.92
C GLU A 42 -14.61 8.05 -43.04
N GLN A 43 -13.27 8.15 -43.19
CA GLN A 43 -12.32 7.48 -42.32
C GLN A 43 -12.46 7.92 -40.86
N ILE A 44 -12.67 9.23 -40.63
CA ILE A 44 -12.90 9.77 -39.29
C ILE A 44 -14.21 9.26 -38.69
N ARG A 45 -15.31 9.20 -39.50
CA ARG A 45 -16.59 8.62 -39.06
C ARG A 45 -16.46 7.14 -38.71
N GLN A 46 -15.76 6.37 -39.55
CA GLN A 46 -15.51 4.96 -39.27
C GLN A 46 -14.69 4.78 -37.97
N LYS A 47 -13.69 5.62 -37.76
CA LYS A 47 -12.87 5.61 -36.53
C LYS A 47 -13.69 5.94 -35.26
N ALA A 48 -14.64 6.87 -35.38
CA ALA A 48 -15.57 7.18 -34.30
C ALA A 48 -16.45 5.98 -33.91
N LYS A 49 -16.90 5.21 -34.91
CA LYS A 49 -17.76 4.03 -34.71
C LYS A 49 -17.00 2.78 -34.27
N SER A 50 -15.79 2.56 -34.80
CA SER A 50 -14.99 1.34 -34.52
C SER A 50 -14.16 1.40 -33.29
N GLU A 51 -13.70 2.57 -32.88
CA GLU A 51 -12.81 2.74 -31.71
C GLU A 51 -13.40 3.70 -30.67
N SER A 52 -13.34 5.02 -30.91
CA SER A 52 -13.89 6.03 -29.99
C SER A 52 -13.92 7.42 -30.62
N ASN A 53 -14.78 8.30 -30.09
CA ASN A 53 -14.76 9.72 -30.47
C ASN A 53 -13.38 10.38 -30.27
N ALA A 54 -12.65 10.03 -29.20
CA ALA A 54 -11.32 10.57 -28.94
C ALA A 54 -10.31 10.18 -30.05
N ALA A 55 -10.37 8.94 -30.56
CA ALA A 55 -9.53 8.48 -31.66
C ALA A 55 -9.93 9.16 -32.99
N ALA A 56 -11.21 9.45 -33.20
CA ALA A 56 -11.72 10.18 -34.35
C ALA A 56 -11.26 11.66 -34.33
N VAL A 57 -11.28 12.30 -33.14
CA VAL A 57 -10.78 13.68 -32.97
C VAL A 57 -9.27 13.78 -33.26
N GLU A 58 -8.48 12.77 -32.89
CA GLU A 58 -7.05 12.73 -33.24
C GLU A 58 -6.85 12.74 -34.77
N LEU A 59 -7.64 11.96 -35.52
CA LEU A 59 -7.62 11.98 -36.97
C LEU A 59 -8.16 13.30 -37.56
N LEU A 60 -9.20 13.87 -36.93
CA LEU A 60 -9.75 15.18 -37.33
C LEU A 60 -8.71 16.27 -37.23
N VAL A 61 -8.04 16.38 -36.05
CA VAL A 61 -7.00 17.38 -35.84
C VAL A 61 -5.83 17.16 -36.82
N THR A 62 -5.44 15.91 -37.05
CA THR A 62 -4.39 15.61 -38.04
C THR A 62 -4.81 16.01 -39.46
N ALA A 63 -6.08 15.84 -39.82
CA ALA A 63 -6.61 16.23 -41.14
C ALA A 63 -6.71 17.77 -41.28
N VAL A 64 -7.06 18.46 -40.20
CA VAL A 64 -7.10 19.93 -40.14
C VAL A 64 -5.70 20.54 -40.32
N LEU A 65 -4.68 19.95 -39.70
CA LEU A 65 -3.28 20.41 -39.78
C LEU A 65 -2.55 19.98 -41.05
N GLN A 66 -3.18 19.25 -41.95
CA GLN A 66 -2.53 18.78 -43.18
C GLN A 66 -2.36 19.89 -44.21
N ARG A 67 -1.10 20.18 -44.57
CA ARG A 67 -0.75 21.15 -45.65
C ARG A 67 -0.96 20.55 -47.05
N PRO A 68 -1.25 21.39 -48.05
CA PRO A 68 -1.37 22.85 -48.03
C PRO A 68 -2.74 23.30 -47.48
N HIS A 69 -2.76 24.38 -46.72
CA HIS A 69 -3.99 24.97 -46.18
C HIS A 69 -4.73 25.80 -47.21
N SER A 70 -6.07 25.73 -47.17
CA SER A 70 -6.93 26.66 -47.89
C SER A 70 -6.95 28.02 -47.22
N LEU A 71 -7.15 29.10 -48.00
CA LEU A 71 -7.25 30.46 -47.43
C LEU A 71 -8.38 30.52 -46.39
N GLY A 72 -8.08 31.00 -45.18
CA GLY A 72 -9.04 31.12 -44.10
C GLY A 72 -9.41 29.80 -43.40
N TRP A 73 -8.59 28.74 -43.54
CA TRP A 73 -8.78 27.43 -42.93
C TRP A 73 -8.99 27.45 -41.44
N PHE A 74 -8.24 28.30 -40.72
CA PHE A 74 -8.30 28.45 -39.28
C PHE A 74 -9.66 29.00 -38.82
N THR A 75 -10.13 30.08 -39.47
CA THR A 75 -11.46 30.65 -39.20
C THR A 75 -12.56 29.61 -39.50
N ALA A 76 -12.48 28.92 -40.64
CA ALA A 76 -13.40 27.88 -41.02
C ALA A 76 -13.41 26.67 -40.02
N PHE A 77 -12.28 26.37 -39.41
CA PHE A 77 -12.21 25.37 -38.34
C PHE A 77 -12.90 25.85 -37.07
N VAL A 78 -12.65 27.11 -36.65
CA VAL A 78 -13.33 27.70 -35.50
C VAL A 78 -14.85 27.77 -35.71
N ASP A 79 -15.30 28.21 -36.87
CA ASP A 79 -16.70 28.27 -37.24
C ASP A 79 -17.35 26.87 -37.23
N ALA A 80 -16.63 25.85 -37.72
CA ALA A 80 -17.09 24.48 -37.68
C ALA A 80 -17.24 23.95 -36.24
N LEU A 81 -16.34 24.30 -35.33
CA LEU A 81 -16.46 23.96 -33.92
C LEU A 81 -17.68 24.65 -33.27
N GLN A 82 -17.92 25.93 -33.57
CA GLN A 82 -19.08 26.66 -33.05
C GLN A 82 -20.39 26.10 -33.57
N ASN A 83 -20.51 25.89 -34.91
CA ASN A 83 -21.68 25.33 -35.54
C ASN A 83 -21.98 23.88 -35.13
N ALA A 84 -20.95 23.11 -34.69
CA ALA A 84 -21.10 21.77 -34.17
C ALA A 84 -21.47 21.73 -32.66
N GLY A 85 -21.81 22.84 -32.04
CA GLY A 85 -22.11 22.92 -30.62
C GLY A 85 -20.91 22.68 -29.70
N CYS A 86 -19.68 22.80 -30.23
CA CYS A 86 -18.44 22.66 -29.47
C CYS A 86 -17.86 24.03 -29.07
N GLU A 87 -18.72 24.91 -28.53
CA GLU A 87 -18.39 26.32 -28.24
C GLU A 87 -17.16 26.45 -27.34
N TYR A 88 -17.04 25.66 -26.28
CA TYR A 88 -15.88 25.74 -25.41
C TYR A 88 -14.57 25.30 -26.10
N ALA A 89 -14.63 24.36 -27.02
CA ALA A 89 -13.49 24.00 -27.86
C ALA A 89 -13.10 25.16 -28.80
N ALA A 90 -14.08 25.86 -29.39
CA ALA A 90 -13.85 27.04 -30.20
C ALA A 90 -13.20 28.18 -29.41
N ASP A 91 -13.70 28.45 -28.18
CA ASP A 91 -13.07 29.43 -27.27
C ASP A 91 -11.61 29.09 -26.99
N CYS A 92 -11.30 27.82 -26.71
CA CYS A 92 -9.92 27.39 -26.50
C CYS A 92 -9.01 27.65 -27.70
N VAL A 93 -9.49 27.33 -28.93
CA VAL A 93 -8.74 27.56 -30.17
C VAL A 93 -8.56 29.07 -30.46
N GLN A 94 -9.45 29.92 -30.00
CA GLN A 94 -9.33 31.39 -30.10
C GLN A 94 -8.49 32.01 -28.96
N VAL A 95 -7.80 31.18 -28.17
CA VAL A 95 -6.94 31.61 -27.01
C VAL A 95 -7.73 32.25 -25.88
N ASN A 96 -9.03 32.06 -25.81
CA ASN A 96 -9.87 32.45 -24.68
C ASN A 96 -9.81 31.35 -23.62
N LEU A 97 -8.62 31.11 -23.05
CA LEU A 97 -8.41 30.10 -22.05
C LEU A 97 -8.84 30.62 -20.67
N PRO A 98 -9.58 29.82 -19.89
CA PRO A 98 -9.89 30.17 -18.51
C PRO A 98 -8.61 30.19 -17.64
N ASP A 99 -8.71 30.85 -16.50
CA ASP A 99 -7.68 30.77 -15.46
C ASP A 99 -7.36 29.30 -15.15
N PRO A 100 -6.09 28.94 -14.99
CA PRO A 100 -5.66 27.55 -14.68
C PRO A 100 -6.40 26.95 -13.46
N GLU A 101 -6.72 27.75 -12.43
CA GLU A 101 -7.50 27.27 -11.28
C GLU A 101 -8.95 26.92 -11.67
N VAL A 102 -9.58 27.72 -12.52
CA VAL A 102 -10.93 27.48 -13.03
C VAL A 102 -10.98 26.25 -13.92
N GLU A 103 -9.93 26.05 -14.73
CA GLU A 103 -9.83 24.85 -15.57
C GLU A 103 -9.61 23.58 -14.74
N ALA A 104 -8.74 23.63 -13.74
CA ALA A 104 -8.52 22.50 -12.83
C ALA A 104 -9.78 22.15 -12.03
N GLU A 105 -10.57 23.14 -11.59
CA GLU A 105 -11.87 22.94 -10.96
C GLU A 105 -12.87 22.31 -11.93
N ASN A 106 -12.87 22.74 -13.18
CA ASN A 106 -13.72 22.15 -14.22
C ASN A 106 -13.36 20.70 -14.51
N ASP A 107 -12.07 20.36 -14.69
CA ASP A 107 -11.60 18.98 -14.86
C ASP A 107 -11.93 18.11 -13.64
N TYR A 108 -11.89 18.69 -12.44
CA TYR A 108 -12.36 18.04 -11.23
C TYR A 108 -13.85 17.67 -11.32
N CYS A 109 -14.71 18.62 -11.73
CA CYS A 109 -16.14 18.40 -11.85
C CYS A 109 -16.46 17.36 -12.93
N VAL A 110 -15.76 17.41 -14.07
CA VAL A 110 -15.88 16.40 -15.14
C VAL A 110 -15.55 15.00 -14.62
N ARG A 111 -14.47 14.87 -13.87
CA ARG A 111 -14.07 13.58 -13.29
C ARG A 111 -15.04 13.07 -12.24
N LEU A 112 -15.61 13.98 -11.43
CA LEU A 112 -16.65 13.65 -10.45
C LEU A 112 -17.88 13.04 -11.14
N ILE A 113 -18.37 13.68 -12.18
CA ILE A 113 -19.51 13.16 -12.95
C ILE A 113 -19.20 11.80 -13.59
N GLN A 114 -18.01 11.62 -14.15
CA GLN A 114 -17.59 10.32 -14.72
C GLN A 114 -17.58 9.21 -13.67
N LEU A 115 -17.04 9.48 -12.48
CA LEU A 115 -16.95 8.53 -11.38
C LEU A 115 -18.32 8.21 -10.77
N LEU A 116 -19.21 9.20 -10.68
CA LEU A 116 -20.56 9.04 -10.16
C LEU A 116 -21.57 8.61 -11.20
N SER A 117 -21.19 8.51 -12.47
CA SER A 117 -22.07 8.13 -13.58
C SER A 117 -22.95 6.90 -13.28
N PRO A 118 -22.42 5.81 -12.67
CA PRO A 118 -23.26 4.65 -12.33
C PRO A 118 -24.44 4.95 -11.41
N SER A 119 -24.32 5.99 -10.57
CA SER A 119 -25.40 6.44 -9.68
C SER A 119 -26.25 7.51 -10.35
N LEU A 120 -25.64 8.44 -11.09
CA LEU A 120 -26.32 9.55 -11.76
C LEU A 120 -27.26 9.10 -12.89
N VAL A 121 -26.97 7.95 -13.52
CA VAL A 121 -27.88 7.40 -14.57
C VAL A 121 -29.26 6.97 -14.06
N THR A 122 -29.47 6.98 -12.73
CA THR A 122 -30.79 6.71 -12.13
C THR A 122 -31.70 7.93 -12.09
N MET A 123 -31.22 9.11 -12.53
CA MET A 123 -32.05 10.33 -12.59
C MET A 123 -33.22 10.20 -13.56
N LYS A 124 -34.26 10.98 -13.32
CA LYS A 124 -35.38 11.16 -14.26
C LYS A 124 -34.88 12.01 -15.44
N THR A 125 -34.37 11.35 -16.45
CA THR A 125 -33.62 11.98 -17.55
C THR A 125 -34.40 13.07 -18.27
N ALA A 126 -35.70 12.90 -18.48
CA ALA A 126 -36.54 13.87 -19.17
C ALA A 126 -36.60 15.21 -18.39
N ASP A 127 -36.88 15.14 -17.09
CA ASP A 127 -37.04 16.34 -16.25
C ASP A 127 -35.71 17.11 -16.12
N VAL A 128 -34.59 16.36 -15.92
CA VAL A 128 -33.25 16.96 -15.82
C VAL A 128 -32.79 17.53 -17.16
N CYS A 129 -33.11 16.87 -18.29
CA CYS A 129 -32.73 17.31 -19.64
C CYS A 129 -33.34 18.65 -19.98
N ASP A 130 -34.67 18.82 -19.74
CA ASP A 130 -35.38 20.05 -20.04
C ASP A 130 -34.88 21.25 -19.21
N GLN A 131 -34.56 20.99 -17.95
CA GLN A 131 -33.99 22.02 -17.06
C GLN A 131 -32.56 22.39 -17.45
N CYS A 132 -31.75 21.40 -17.84
CA CYS A 132 -30.39 21.62 -18.30
C CYS A 132 -30.35 22.44 -19.60
N TYR A 133 -31.23 22.12 -20.54
CA TYR A 133 -31.38 22.92 -21.77
C TYR A 133 -31.82 24.35 -21.47
N SER A 134 -32.83 24.51 -20.63
CA SER A 134 -33.31 25.84 -20.19
C SER A 134 -32.25 26.67 -19.48
N ALA A 135 -31.34 26.02 -18.75
CA ALA A 135 -30.20 26.66 -18.10
C ALA A 135 -29.01 26.95 -19.02
N GLY A 136 -29.07 26.55 -20.30
CA GLY A 136 -28.03 26.75 -21.31
C GLY A 136 -26.79 25.92 -21.05
N LEU A 137 -26.94 24.67 -20.56
CA LEU A 137 -25.83 23.77 -20.29
C LEU A 137 -25.39 22.97 -21.53
N PHE A 138 -26.25 22.84 -22.53
CA PHE A 138 -25.98 22.23 -23.83
C PHE A 138 -26.94 22.73 -24.90
N SER A 139 -26.69 22.40 -26.15
CA SER A 139 -27.42 22.85 -27.33
C SER A 139 -28.80 22.19 -27.48
N SER A 140 -29.65 22.74 -28.38
CA SER A 140 -30.91 22.10 -28.76
C SER A 140 -30.70 20.73 -29.36
N GLU A 141 -29.67 20.56 -30.17
CA GLU A 141 -29.29 19.29 -30.81
C GLU A 141 -28.93 18.23 -29.72
N ASP A 142 -28.18 18.61 -28.68
CA ASP A 142 -27.90 17.71 -27.56
C ASP A 142 -29.21 17.28 -26.86
N SER A 143 -30.13 18.22 -26.64
CA SER A 143 -31.43 17.91 -26.05
C SER A 143 -32.25 16.91 -26.88
N GLU A 144 -32.27 17.09 -28.19
CA GLU A 144 -32.94 16.15 -29.10
C GLU A 144 -32.31 14.76 -29.10
N ILE A 145 -31.00 14.68 -29.11
CA ILE A 145 -30.27 13.41 -29.06
C ILE A 145 -30.53 12.70 -27.73
N ILE A 146 -30.47 13.43 -26.60
CA ILE A 146 -30.76 12.87 -25.27
C ILE A 146 -32.20 12.34 -25.20
N LYS A 147 -33.16 13.08 -25.73
CA LYS A 147 -34.58 12.67 -25.78
C LYS A 147 -34.77 11.45 -26.70
N ALA A 148 -34.11 11.42 -27.84
CA ALA A 148 -34.15 10.28 -28.76
C ALA A 148 -33.52 9.04 -28.13
N GLU A 149 -32.36 9.16 -27.47
CA GLU A 149 -31.70 8.06 -26.73
C GLU A 149 -32.60 7.56 -25.58
N THR A 150 -33.25 8.49 -24.86
CA THR A 150 -34.17 8.13 -23.77
C THR A 150 -35.36 7.34 -24.28
N THR A 151 -35.95 7.77 -25.42
CA THR A 151 -37.13 7.12 -26.00
C THR A 151 -36.79 5.78 -26.65
N ASN A 152 -35.67 5.71 -27.37
CA ASN A 152 -35.34 4.52 -28.18
C ASN A 152 -34.61 3.44 -27.37
N LYS A 153 -33.77 3.82 -26.36
CA LYS A 153 -32.90 2.91 -25.63
C LYS A 153 -33.09 2.94 -24.10
N GLY A 154 -34.04 3.74 -23.64
CA GLY A 154 -34.41 3.86 -22.22
C GLY A 154 -33.67 4.96 -21.45
N SER A 155 -34.23 5.34 -20.30
CA SER A 155 -33.79 6.48 -19.47
C SER A 155 -32.30 6.42 -19.08
N ILE A 156 -31.76 5.22 -18.82
CA ILE A 156 -30.34 5.05 -18.47
C ILE A 156 -29.42 5.45 -19.62
N CYS A 157 -29.78 5.13 -20.86
CA CYS A 157 -28.99 5.51 -22.04
C CYS A 157 -29.05 7.02 -22.27
N GLY A 158 -30.23 7.60 -22.17
CA GLY A 158 -30.42 9.04 -22.25
C GLY A 158 -29.66 9.79 -21.13
N ALA A 159 -29.70 9.29 -19.90
CA ALA A 159 -28.92 9.86 -18.78
C ALA A 159 -27.41 9.82 -19.02
N ARG A 160 -26.90 8.75 -19.61
CA ARG A 160 -25.47 8.66 -19.98
C ARG A 160 -25.10 9.70 -21.04
N GLU A 161 -25.96 9.92 -22.03
CA GLU A 161 -25.71 10.93 -23.06
C GLU A 161 -25.81 12.34 -22.49
N LEU A 162 -26.78 12.62 -21.61
CA LEU A 162 -26.88 13.88 -20.87
C LEU A 162 -25.58 14.17 -20.10
N LEU A 163 -25.05 13.19 -19.36
CA LEU A 163 -23.82 13.35 -18.60
C LEU A 163 -22.61 13.57 -19.51
N ARG A 164 -22.58 12.99 -20.71
CA ARG A 164 -21.53 13.24 -21.70
C ARG A 164 -21.61 14.63 -22.32
N SER A 165 -22.80 15.15 -22.57
CA SER A 165 -22.99 16.47 -23.17
C SER A 165 -22.67 17.57 -22.16
N ILE A 166 -23.14 17.45 -20.92
CA ILE A 166 -22.97 18.48 -19.88
C ILE A 166 -21.50 18.74 -19.51
N VAL A 167 -20.63 17.69 -19.53
CA VAL A 167 -19.21 17.83 -19.17
C VAL A 167 -18.36 18.49 -20.27
N ARG A 168 -18.93 18.75 -21.46
CA ARG A 168 -18.27 19.48 -22.55
C ARG A 168 -18.54 20.99 -22.48
N GLY A 169 -19.42 21.41 -21.58
CA GLY A 169 -19.79 22.81 -21.41
C GLY A 169 -18.66 23.68 -20.84
N ARG A 170 -18.83 25.01 -20.96
CA ARG A 170 -17.90 26.01 -20.39
C ARG A 170 -17.78 25.85 -18.86
N PRO A 171 -16.64 26.15 -18.24
CA PRO A 171 -16.48 26.11 -16.80
C PRO A 171 -17.61 26.86 -16.07
N GLY A 172 -18.04 26.30 -14.92
CA GLY A 172 -19.20 26.80 -14.17
C GLY A 172 -20.53 26.05 -14.41
N TRP A 173 -20.55 25.08 -15.35
CA TRP A 173 -21.74 24.24 -15.60
C TRP A 173 -22.13 23.39 -14.39
N PHE A 174 -21.16 23.01 -13.56
CA PHE A 174 -21.36 22.06 -12.46
C PHE A 174 -22.28 22.59 -11.37
N SER A 175 -22.11 23.85 -10.96
CA SER A 175 -22.96 24.50 -9.97
C SER A 175 -24.41 24.64 -10.45
N LYS A 176 -24.61 24.90 -11.74
CA LYS A 176 -25.95 24.92 -12.36
C LYS A 176 -26.56 23.52 -12.37
N PHE A 177 -25.80 22.51 -12.75
CA PHE A 177 -26.24 21.10 -12.73
C PHE A 177 -26.65 20.64 -11.32
N LEU A 178 -25.86 20.98 -10.29
CA LEU A 178 -26.23 20.69 -8.91
C LEU A 178 -27.58 21.29 -8.53
N ARG A 179 -27.82 22.55 -8.88
CA ARG A 179 -29.10 23.22 -8.63
C ARG A 179 -30.24 22.51 -9.35
N ILE A 180 -30.05 22.13 -10.61
CA ILE A 180 -31.06 21.38 -11.38
C ILE A 180 -31.40 20.06 -10.73
N LEU A 181 -30.40 19.29 -10.21
CA LEU A 181 -30.68 18.06 -9.47
C LEU A 181 -31.52 18.32 -8.21
N GLN A 182 -31.32 19.43 -7.54
CA GLN A 182 -32.12 19.83 -6.39
C GLN A 182 -33.54 20.24 -6.81
N ASP A 183 -33.67 21.05 -7.86
CA ASP A 183 -34.96 21.58 -8.35
C ASP A 183 -35.83 20.47 -8.99
N THR A 184 -35.23 19.40 -9.47
CA THR A 184 -35.91 18.22 -10.05
C THR A 184 -36.14 17.09 -9.04
N GLU A 185 -36.09 17.38 -7.75
CA GLU A 185 -36.34 16.43 -6.65
C GLU A 185 -35.35 15.28 -6.56
N HIS A 186 -34.11 15.43 -7.10
CA HIS A 186 -33.05 14.44 -6.99
C HIS A 186 -32.11 14.73 -5.81
N GLN A 187 -32.69 14.99 -4.62
CA GLN A 187 -31.96 15.38 -3.43
C GLN A 187 -30.79 14.43 -3.10
N TYR A 188 -31.01 13.12 -3.22
CA TYR A 188 -29.96 12.12 -3.03
C TYR A 188 -28.78 12.26 -4.02
N LEU A 189 -29.09 12.52 -5.30
CA LEU A 189 -28.04 12.72 -6.32
C LEU A 189 -27.33 14.05 -6.13
N TYR A 190 -28.06 15.10 -5.69
CA TYR A 190 -27.50 16.38 -5.32
C TYR A 190 -26.48 16.25 -4.19
N GLU A 191 -26.82 15.56 -3.10
CA GLU A 191 -25.92 15.32 -1.98
C GLU A 191 -24.74 14.41 -2.36
N LEU A 192 -24.99 13.42 -3.18
CA LEU A 192 -23.95 12.52 -3.70
C LEU A 192 -22.90 13.26 -4.53
N THR A 193 -23.32 14.26 -5.29
CA THR A 193 -22.43 15.09 -6.13
C THR A 193 -21.76 16.23 -5.36
N GLY A 194 -22.05 16.40 -4.08
CA GLY A 194 -21.38 17.36 -3.20
C GLY A 194 -22.22 18.59 -2.85
N GLY A 195 -23.52 18.57 -3.15
CA GLY A 195 -24.46 19.56 -2.66
C GLY A 195 -24.58 19.51 -1.14
N SER A 196 -24.64 20.66 -0.50
CA SER A 196 -24.85 20.77 0.95
C SER A 196 -26.35 20.95 1.25
N PRO A 197 -26.94 20.25 2.24
CA PRO A 197 -28.35 20.42 2.59
C PRO A 197 -28.71 21.81 3.14
N HIS A 198 -27.72 22.67 3.37
CA HIS A 198 -27.87 24.03 3.82
C HIS A 198 -27.17 25.01 2.87
N CYS A 199 -27.85 25.41 1.79
CA CYS A 199 -27.52 26.65 1.09
C CYS A 199 -28.79 27.48 0.98
N ASP A 200 -28.81 28.58 1.74
CA ASP A 200 -29.91 29.48 1.96
C ASP A 200 -30.57 29.99 0.66
N LYS A 201 -31.88 29.93 0.63
CA LYS A 201 -32.69 30.80 -0.23
C LYS A 201 -32.71 32.21 0.39
N PRO A 202 -32.50 33.27 -0.37
CA PRO A 202 -32.74 34.62 0.14
C PRO A 202 -34.23 34.91 0.19
N GLY A 203 -34.76 35.01 1.38
CA GLY A 203 -35.88 35.88 1.79
C GLY A 203 -37.30 35.50 1.42
N SER A 204 -38.05 34.93 2.34
CA SER A 204 -39.29 35.47 2.93
C SER A 204 -40.01 34.46 3.83
N PRO A 205 -40.91 34.87 4.76
CA PRO A 205 -40.85 34.45 6.15
C PRO A 205 -41.86 33.39 6.61
N GLU A 206 -41.45 32.76 7.71
CA GLU A 206 -42.24 32.05 8.74
C GLU A 206 -43.68 31.62 8.48
N LYS A 207 -43.95 30.34 8.67
CA LYS A 207 -44.97 29.82 9.59
C LYS A 207 -44.82 28.32 9.83
N LEU A 208 -44.52 27.92 11.04
CA LEU A 208 -44.83 26.62 11.67
C LEU A 208 -46.36 26.56 11.98
N PRO A 209 -47.02 25.46 12.36
CA PRO A 209 -46.51 24.14 12.77
C PRO A 209 -47.30 22.89 12.30
N SER A 210 -46.61 21.73 12.35
CA SER A 210 -46.99 20.38 12.83
C SER A 210 -48.41 19.78 12.63
N PRO A 211 -48.62 18.47 12.99
CA PRO A 211 -48.09 17.20 12.45
C PRO A 211 -49.22 16.19 12.10
N LYS A 212 -48.85 14.95 11.75
CA LYS A 212 -49.64 13.67 11.63
C LYS A 212 -50.14 13.34 10.22
N ASP A 213 -49.87 12.17 9.76
CA ASP A 213 -50.26 10.80 9.97
C ASP A 213 -49.73 9.91 8.80
N GLU A 214 -49.17 8.79 9.16
CA GLU A 214 -49.15 7.60 8.31
C GLU A 214 -50.58 7.09 8.03
N PRO A 215 -50.88 6.18 7.09
CA PRO A 215 -50.23 4.89 6.93
C PRO A 215 -50.34 4.18 5.53
N LYS A 216 -49.53 3.13 5.42
CA LYS A 216 -49.77 1.78 4.85
C LYS A 216 -49.93 1.56 3.33
N GLY A 217 -49.13 0.70 2.84
CA GLY A 217 -49.53 -0.64 2.41
C GLY A 217 -49.08 -1.08 1.02
N SER A 218 -48.32 -2.18 1.01
CA SER A 218 -48.31 -3.36 0.14
C SER A 218 -48.04 -3.15 -1.35
N GLU A 219 -47.33 -3.97 -2.02
CA GLU A 219 -46.99 -5.37 -2.19
C GLU A 219 -45.99 -5.51 -3.35
N VAL A 220 -44.91 -6.21 -3.13
CA VAL A 220 -44.42 -7.44 -3.79
C VAL A 220 -44.75 -7.61 -5.28
N VAL A 221 -43.74 -7.75 -6.13
CA VAL A 221 -43.52 -8.87 -7.04
C VAL A 221 -42.05 -8.96 -7.47
N THR A 222 -41.57 -10.18 -7.35
CA THR A 222 -40.29 -10.78 -7.77
C THR A 222 -40.15 -10.80 -9.30
N GLU A 223 -38.88 -10.77 -9.80
CA GLU A 223 -38.31 -11.83 -10.64
C GLU A 223 -36.93 -11.43 -11.24
N GLU A 224 -36.01 -12.27 -10.93
CA GLU A 224 -34.97 -12.96 -11.72
C GLU A 224 -33.99 -12.19 -12.63
N SER A 225 -32.72 -12.54 -12.33
CA SER A 225 -31.52 -12.37 -13.17
C SER A 225 -31.61 -13.18 -14.48
N PRO A 226 -30.77 -12.99 -15.50
CA PRO A 226 -29.44 -13.60 -15.39
C PRO A 226 -28.25 -12.85 -16.01
N ALA A 227 -27.09 -13.38 -15.61
CA ALA A 227 -25.70 -13.16 -15.91
C ALA A 227 -25.29 -13.04 -17.39
N ALA A 228 -24.15 -12.34 -17.57
CA ALA A 228 -22.95 -12.68 -18.34
C ALA A 228 -21.95 -11.54 -18.20
N ALA A 229 -20.85 -11.75 -17.63
CA ALA A 229 -19.52 -12.24 -17.98
C ALA A 229 -18.72 -11.31 -18.92
N GLU A 230 -17.49 -11.13 -18.46
CA GLU A 230 -16.26 -10.70 -19.15
C GLU A 230 -15.91 -9.22 -18.99
N SER A 231 -14.69 -8.87 -18.64
CA SER A 231 -13.36 -9.49 -18.53
C SER A 231 -12.48 -8.72 -17.56
N CYS A 232 -11.58 -9.43 -16.97
CA CYS A 232 -10.58 -8.99 -16.00
C CYS A 232 -9.52 -8.09 -16.63
N ASP A 233 -9.20 -7.00 -15.93
CA ASP A 233 -7.83 -6.52 -15.86
C ASP A 233 -7.46 -6.37 -14.40
N ILE A 234 -6.65 -7.31 -13.93
CA ILE A 234 -6.12 -7.36 -12.58
C ILE A 234 -4.85 -6.53 -12.55
N SER A 235 -4.95 -5.32 -12.05
CA SER A 235 -3.78 -4.61 -11.53
C SER A 235 -3.43 -5.19 -10.17
N MET A 236 -2.32 -5.88 -10.11
CA MET A 236 -1.70 -6.35 -8.87
C MET A 236 -1.34 -5.15 -8.00
N THR A 237 -2.07 -4.96 -6.94
CA THR A 237 -1.60 -4.15 -5.82
C THR A 237 -0.95 -5.09 -4.83
N GLU A 238 0.37 -4.95 -4.68
CA GLU A 238 1.08 -5.56 -3.57
C GLU A 238 0.55 -4.98 -2.26
N ASP A 239 0.09 -5.85 -1.40
CA ASP A 239 -0.42 -5.51 -0.08
C ASP A 239 0.67 -4.85 0.76
N ALA A 240 0.38 -3.66 1.21
CA ALA A 240 1.12 -3.05 2.31
C ALA A 240 0.85 -3.89 3.58
N GLU A 241 1.90 -4.49 4.12
CA GLU A 241 1.86 -5.17 5.41
C GLU A 241 1.33 -4.22 6.49
N SER A 242 0.12 -4.49 6.95
CA SER A 242 -0.37 -3.88 8.16
C SER A 242 0.26 -4.61 9.34
N THR A 243 1.16 -3.94 10.03
CA THR A 243 1.67 -4.38 11.31
C THR A 243 0.55 -4.38 12.34
N ASP A 244 0.09 -5.56 12.73
CA ASP A 244 -0.66 -5.72 13.96
C ASP A 244 0.29 -5.54 15.14
N LEU A 245 -0.07 -4.61 16.01
CA LEU A 245 0.47 -4.40 17.34
C LEU A 245 0.14 -5.58 18.25
N TYR A 246 1.11 -6.08 18.92
CA TYR A 246 1.24 -6.67 20.28
C TYR A 246 2.41 -7.64 20.29
N GLU A 247 3.38 -7.56 21.15
CA GLU A 247 3.46 -7.51 22.58
C GLU A 247 4.86 -7.11 23.06
N GLY A 248 4.92 -6.53 24.24
CA GLY A 248 6.13 -6.08 24.88
C GLY A 248 6.91 -7.20 25.60
N ALA A 249 8.17 -6.95 25.79
CA ALA A 249 8.95 -7.54 26.86
C ALA A 249 9.94 -6.50 27.40
N SER A 250 9.80 -6.27 28.67
CA SER A 250 10.62 -5.39 29.51
C SER A 250 12.00 -5.96 29.76
N THR A 251 12.98 -5.09 29.71
CA THR A 251 14.37 -5.37 30.13
C THR A 251 14.52 -5.16 31.63
N GLU A 252 14.93 -6.18 32.32
CA GLU A 252 15.51 -6.03 33.67
C GLU A 252 16.97 -5.62 33.62
N SER A 253 17.28 -4.59 34.40
CA SER A 253 18.62 -4.16 34.70
C SER A 253 19.22 -5.05 35.78
N THR A 254 20.29 -5.77 35.49
CA THR A 254 21.16 -6.37 36.51
C THR A 254 22.49 -5.65 36.52
N GLN A 255 22.86 -5.22 37.71
CA GLN A 255 24.10 -4.53 38.01
C GLN A 255 25.32 -5.45 37.89
N LEU A 256 26.37 -4.91 37.30
CA LEU A 256 27.72 -5.50 37.24
C LEU A 256 28.52 -5.26 38.50
N PRO A 257 29.49 -6.13 38.87
CA PRO A 257 30.67 -5.73 39.61
C PRO A 257 31.86 -5.51 38.69
N ASN A 258 32.65 -4.51 39.11
CA ASN A 258 33.85 -3.99 38.49
C ASN A 258 35.04 -4.96 38.36
N SER A 259 35.86 -4.62 37.38
CA SER A 259 37.31 -4.73 37.25
C SER A 259 37.83 -5.80 36.30
N LEU A 260 38.40 -5.28 35.19
CA LEU A 260 39.74 -5.58 34.70
C LEU A 260 40.00 -4.76 33.41
N GLU A 261 41.13 -4.06 33.37
CA GLU A 261 41.56 -3.22 32.25
C GLU A 261 41.88 -4.03 30.99
N PRO A 262 41.57 -3.54 29.78
CA PRO A 262 42.01 -4.14 28.53
C PRO A 262 43.16 -3.39 27.88
N SER A 263 44.10 -4.17 27.42
CA SER A 263 45.20 -3.77 26.55
C SER A 263 44.72 -3.29 25.18
N GLN A 264 45.29 -2.20 24.67
CA GLN A 264 45.01 -1.60 23.36
C GLN A 264 45.42 -2.58 22.19
N PRO A 265 44.59 -2.70 21.13
CA PRO A 265 44.29 -1.64 20.17
C PRO A 265 42.85 -1.64 19.66
N ALA A 266 41.86 -1.38 20.48
CA ALA A 266 40.48 -1.20 20.06
C ALA A 266 40.00 0.26 19.96
N ALA A 267 40.92 1.20 20.31
CA ALA A 267 40.59 2.62 20.41
C ALA A 267 40.44 3.34 19.04
N ALA A 268 41.02 2.81 17.96
CA ALA A 268 40.97 3.47 16.63
C ALA A 268 39.64 3.26 15.89
N ALA A 269 38.97 2.10 16.08
CA ALA A 269 37.67 1.83 15.44
C ALA A 269 36.48 2.49 16.18
N ALA A 270 36.58 2.66 17.50
CA ALA A 270 35.57 3.36 18.31
C ALA A 270 35.63 4.89 18.14
N ALA A 271 36.79 5.46 17.77
CA ALA A 271 36.92 6.88 17.47
C ALA A 271 36.32 7.32 16.15
N ALA A 272 36.17 6.42 15.18
CA ALA A 272 35.51 6.70 13.91
C ALA A 272 33.94 6.71 14.03
N ALA A 273 33.39 6.16 15.11
CA ALA A 273 31.93 6.15 15.38
C ALA A 273 31.47 7.32 16.27
N ARG A 274 32.38 8.05 16.91
CA ARG A 274 32.09 9.28 17.64
C ARG A 274 32.38 10.45 16.69
N GLY A 275 31.34 10.93 16.00
CA GLY A 275 31.43 12.21 15.32
C GLY A 275 31.83 13.31 16.32
N PRO A 276 32.58 14.33 15.90
CA PRO A 276 33.07 15.39 16.79
C PRO A 276 31.90 16.10 17.47
N GLU A 277 31.94 16.20 18.75
CA GLU A 277 30.90 16.77 19.63
C GLU A 277 30.60 18.27 19.35
N ASN A 278 31.28 18.91 18.39
CA ASN A 278 31.16 20.34 18.06
C ASN A 278 31.24 20.67 16.58
N ALA A 279 30.96 19.79 15.64
CA ALA A 279 31.07 20.11 14.23
C ALA A 279 29.74 20.60 13.64
N ASP A 280 29.73 21.80 13.09
CA ASP A 280 28.66 22.24 12.18
C ASP A 280 28.50 21.25 11.02
N ILE A 281 27.24 20.99 10.63
CA ILE A 281 26.94 20.10 9.52
C ILE A 281 27.44 20.76 8.23
N VAL A 282 28.52 20.23 7.67
CA VAL A 282 29.03 20.65 6.37
C VAL A 282 28.43 19.76 5.29
N LEU A 283 27.67 20.34 4.38
CA LEU A 283 27.12 19.65 3.21
C LEU A 283 28.13 19.74 2.04
N ARG A 284 28.15 18.68 1.23
CA ARG A 284 28.85 18.69 -0.06
C ARG A 284 28.09 19.57 -1.05
N ASP A 285 28.75 20.05 -2.11
CA ASP A 285 28.15 20.98 -3.07
C ASP A 285 26.81 20.46 -3.62
N TYR A 286 26.76 19.22 -4.11
CA TYR A 286 25.52 18.63 -4.61
C TYR A 286 24.42 18.48 -3.55
N GLN A 287 24.79 18.30 -2.27
CA GLN A 287 23.84 18.25 -1.17
C GLN A 287 23.28 19.64 -0.84
N MET A 288 24.11 20.66 -0.94
CA MET A 288 23.69 22.04 -0.77
C MET A 288 22.74 22.49 -1.91
N ASP A 289 23.08 22.12 -3.15
CA ASP A 289 22.23 22.45 -4.32
C ASP A 289 20.82 21.86 -4.18
N VAL A 290 20.70 20.60 -3.78
CA VAL A 290 19.37 19.99 -3.58
C VAL A 290 18.63 20.52 -2.35
N ALA A 291 19.35 21.05 -1.35
CA ALA A 291 18.74 21.63 -0.15
C ALA A 291 18.20 23.05 -0.37
N ARG A 292 18.77 23.81 -1.30
CA ARG A 292 18.50 25.25 -1.48
C ARG A 292 17.03 25.62 -1.56
N PRO A 293 16.17 24.96 -2.38
CA PRO A 293 14.75 25.34 -2.44
C PRO A 293 14.01 25.06 -1.12
N ALA A 294 14.40 24.02 -0.35
CA ALA A 294 13.82 23.78 0.96
C ALA A 294 14.21 24.84 1.97
N LEU A 295 15.43 25.38 1.88
CA LEU A 295 15.88 26.49 2.72
C LEU A 295 15.14 27.80 2.40
N GLU A 296 14.58 27.91 1.20
CA GLU A 296 13.68 28.99 0.78
C GLU A 296 12.22 28.76 1.24
N GLY A 297 11.94 27.71 2.02
CA GLY A 297 10.59 27.38 2.51
C GLY A 297 9.72 26.60 1.52
N LYS A 298 10.25 26.16 0.37
CA LYS A 298 9.48 25.41 -0.63
C LYS A 298 9.36 23.92 -0.24
N ASN A 299 8.21 23.33 -0.54
CA ASN A 299 8.03 21.87 -0.48
C ASN A 299 8.81 21.23 -1.62
N ILE A 300 9.63 20.23 -1.35
CA ILE A 300 10.43 19.53 -2.36
C ILE A 300 10.56 18.04 -2.08
N ILE A 301 10.91 17.29 -3.12
CA ILE A 301 11.40 15.92 -3.00
C ILE A 301 12.90 15.90 -3.30
N ILE A 302 13.70 15.35 -2.40
CA ILE A 302 15.11 15.07 -2.62
C ILE A 302 15.25 13.62 -3.07
N CYS A 303 15.59 13.42 -4.33
CA CYS A 303 15.82 12.11 -4.94
C CYS A 303 17.32 11.91 -5.19
N LEU A 304 17.97 11.21 -4.28
CA LEU A 304 19.41 10.91 -4.32
C LEU A 304 19.65 9.43 -4.03
N PRO A 305 20.64 8.79 -4.64
CA PRO A 305 20.95 7.37 -4.38
C PRO A 305 21.15 7.02 -2.91
N THR A 306 20.99 5.75 -2.57
CA THR A 306 21.28 5.26 -1.22
C THR A 306 22.75 5.50 -0.86
N GLY A 307 23.02 6.00 0.34
CA GLY A 307 24.38 6.33 0.80
C GLY A 307 24.92 7.71 0.37
N SER A 308 24.16 8.49 -0.38
CA SER A 308 24.53 9.87 -0.76
C SER A 308 24.36 10.89 0.37
N GLY A 309 23.86 10.49 1.53
CA GLY A 309 23.66 11.36 2.68
C GLY A 309 22.36 12.16 2.68
N LYS A 310 21.27 11.64 2.07
CA LYS A 310 19.92 12.25 2.09
C LYS A 310 19.49 12.66 3.50
N THR A 311 19.63 11.76 4.46
CA THR A 311 19.26 12.03 5.85
C THR A 311 20.07 13.17 6.46
N ARG A 312 21.38 13.27 6.14
CA ARG A 312 22.23 14.38 6.56
C ARG A 312 21.75 15.73 6.01
N VAL A 313 21.28 15.74 4.76
CA VAL A 313 20.68 16.95 4.14
C VAL A 313 19.39 17.31 4.89
N ALA A 314 18.56 16.33 5.24
CA ALA A 314 17.34 16.58 6.00
C ALA A 314 17.63 17.14 7.42
N VAL A 315 18.65 16.62 8.10
CA VAL A 315 19.09 17.16 9.41
C VAL A 315 19.54 18.62 9.27
N TYR A 316 20.32 18.93 8.24
CA TYR A 316 20.77 20.30 7.96
C TYR A 316 19.57 21.25 7.70
N ILE A 317 18.63 20.85 6.82
CA ILE A 317 17.41 21.63 6.55
C ILE A 317 16.61 21.83 7.83
N THR A 318 16.42 20.77 8.64
CA THR A 318 15.73 20.84 9.92
C THR A 318 16.39 21.82 10.88
N LYS A 319 17.73 21.77 11.00
CA LYS A 319 18.49 22.72 11.85
C LYS A 319 18.27 24.15 11.38
N LYS A 320 18.44 24.41 10.09
CA LYS A 320 18.28 25.76 9.52
C LYS A 320 16.84 26.28 9.64
N HIS A 321 15.83 25.41 9.47
CA HIS A 321 14.43 25.74 9.68
C HIS A 321 14.18 26.17 11.14
N LEU A 322 14.67 25.41 12.11
CA LEU A 322 14.53 25.72 13.52
C LEU A 322 15.31 26.99 13.92
N ASP A 323 16.52 27.16 13.40
CA ASP A 323 17.35 28.36 13.63
C ASP A 323 16.63 29.63 13.13
N HIS A 324 16.02 29.56 11.93
CA HIS A 324 15.26 30.68 11.34
C HIS A 324 14.01 31.02 12.17
N ARG A 325 13.22 30.00 12.55
CA ARG A 325 12.03 30.19 13.38
C ARG A 325 12.38 30.82 14.75
N ARG A 326 13.48 30.36 15.35
CA ARG A 326 13.96 30.91 16.61
C ARG A 326 14.41 32.37 16.49
N ALA A 327 15.07 32.74 15.37
CA ALA A 327 15.49 34.12 15.09
C ALA A 327 14.28 35.05 14.93
N GLU A 328 13.14 34.54 14.47
CA GLU A 328 11.87 35.27 14.36
C GLU A 328 11.03 35.27 15.67
N GLY A 329 11.55 34.65 16.73
CA GLY A 329 10.84 34.53 18.01
C GLY A 329 9.67 33.54 17.97
N GLN A 330 9.62 32.65 16.96
CA GLN A 330 8.54 31.69 16.73
C GLN A 330 8.97 30.27 17.15
N SER A 331 8.01 29.48 17.58
CA SER A 331 8.26 28.06 17.86
C SER A 331 8.37 27.27 16.55
N GLY A 332 9.38 26.40 16.46
CA GLY A 332 9.52 25.43 15.40
C GLY A 332 9.16 24.04 15.90
N LYS A 333 8.29 23.31 15.17
CA LYS A 333 7.89 21.93 15.47
C LYS A 333 8.07 21.07 14.24
N VAL A 334 9.03 20.16 14.29
CA VAL A 334 9.43 19.30 13.18
C VAL A 334 9.07 17.86 13.48
N VAL A 335 8.38 17.22 12.55
CA VAL A 335 8.10 15.78 12.63
C VAL A 335 8.83 15.06 11.50
N VAL A 336 9.58 14.03 11.84
CA VAL A 336 10.27 13.13 10.90
C VAL A 336 9.52 11.81 10.84
N LEU A 337 8.94 11.50 9.71
CA LEU A 337 8.14 10.31 9.48
C LEU A 337 8.97 9.23 8.80
N VAL A 338 8.93 8.04 9.38
CA VAL A 338 9.55 6.83 8.82
C VAL A 338 8.50 5.73 8.64
N ASN A 339 8.77 4.80 7.71
CA ASN A 339 7.83 3.73 7.38
C ASN A 339 7.96 2.47 8.26
N LYS A 340 9.06 2.35 9.05
CA LYS A 340 9.33 1.16 9.88
C LYS A 340 9.91 1.55 11.24
N VAL A 341 9.52 0.81 12.29
CA VAL A 341 9.96 1.06 13.68
C VAL A 341 11.49 1.10 13.84
N PRO A 342 12.29 0.19 13.28
CA PRO A 342 13.76 0.24 13.43
C PRO A 342 14.40 1.54 12.91
N LEU A 343 13.79 2.19 11.93
CA LEU A 343 14.27 3.46 11.38
C LEU A 343 14.11 4.62 12.36
N VAL A 344 13.12 4.56 13.26
CA VAL A 344 12.91 5.58 14.29
C VAL A 344 14.18 5.72 15.15
N GLU A 345 14.70 4.58 15.64
CA GLU A 345 15.92 4.56 16.46
C GLU A 345 17.15 5.00 15.65
N GLN A 346 17.29 4.50 14.43
CA GLN A 346 18.40 4.85 13.54
C GLN A 346 18.46 6.36 13.28
N HIS A 347 17.35 6.97 12.85
CA HIS A 347 17.30 8.41 12.63
C HIS A 347 17.54 9.20 13.90
N TYR A 348 16.96 8.76 15.03
CA TYR A 348 17.16 9.42 16.31
C TYR A 348 18.62 9.38 16.74
N ALA A 349 19.17 8.20 16.96
CA ALA A 349 20.48 8.03 17.62
C ALA A 349 21.67 8.36 16.70
N ALA A 350 21.59 8.03 15.41
CA ALA A 350 22.72 8.18 14.49
C ALA A 350 22.73 9.50 13.71
N GLU A 351 21.54 10.12 13.48
CA GLU A 351 21.44 11.24 12.55
C GLU A 351 20.96 12.54 13.22
N PHE A 352 19.80 12.57 13.88
CA PHE A 352 19.23 13.84 14.37
C PHE A 352 19.79 14.26 15.73
N LEU A 353 19.80 13.37 16.72
CA LEU A 353 20.23 13.69 18.08
C LEU A 353 21.67 14.23 18.15
N PRO A 354 22.69 13.63 17.48
CA PRO A 354 24.08 14.10 17.59
C PRO A 354 24.28 15.55 17.15
N PHE A 355 23.49 16.03 16.18
CA PHE A 355 23.63 17.36 15.58
C PHE A 355 22.68 18.42 16.15
N LEU A 356 21.60 18.00 16.84
CA LEU A 356 20.55 18.92 17.29
C LEU A 356 20.46 19.04 18.80
N LYS A 357 20.94 18.04 19.58
CA LYS A 357 20.78 17.96 21.04
C LYS A 357 21.28 19.18 21.83
N GLN A 358 22.21 19.94 21.30
CA GLN A 358 22.77 21.12 22.00
C GLN A 358 21.77 22.28 22.06
N ASN A 359 20.98 22.46 20.99
CA ASN A 359 20.12 23.62 20.82
C ASN A 359 18.62 23.28 20.83
N TYR A 360 18.26 22.01 20.58
CA TYR A 360 16.89 21.55 20.35
C TYR A 360 16.61 20.26 21.09
N LYS A 361 15.37 20.12 21.55
CA LYS A 361 14.87 18.88 22.16
C LYS A 361 14.42 17.92 21.07
N VAL A 362 15.11 16.78 20.96
CA VAL A 362 14.81 15.73 19.99
C VAL A 362 14.25 14.53 20.75
N GLU A 363 13.11 14.02 20.31
CA GLU A 363 12.46 12.86 20.90
C GLU A 363 12.06 11.85 19.82
N ARG A 364 11.91 10.58 20.22
CA ARG A 364 11.50 9.47 19.36
C ARG A 364 10.24 8.80 19.92
N VAL A 365 9.37 8.36 19.03
CA VAL A 365 8.13 7.67 19.38
C VAL A 365 7.91 6.50 18.43
N SER A 366 7.76 5.30 18.97
CA SER A 366 7.42 4.10 18.20
C SER A 366 6.31 3.33 18.90
N GLY A 367 5.67 2.42 18.16
CA GLY A 367 4.60 1.58 18.70
C GLY A 367 5.04 0.62 19.81
N ASP A 368 6.35 0.34 19.90
CA ASP A 368 6.93 -0.50 20.96
C ASP A 368 7.13 0.28 22.28
N CYS A 369 6.97 1.60 22.26
CA CYS A 369 7.03 2.43 23.45
C CYS A 369 5.60 2.54 24.02
N GLN A 370 5.37 1.95 25.20
CA GLN A 370 4.20 2.31 26.00
C GLN A 370 4.30 3.79 26.35
N LEU A 371 3.52 4.62 25.66
CA LEU A 371 3.52 6.06 25.89
C LEU A 371 2.90 6.33 27.27
N LYS A 372 3.75 6.54 28.27
CA LYS A 372 3.34 7.05 29.57
C LYS A 372 2.84 8.51 29.50
N ILE A 373 3.12 9.19 28.40
CA ILE A 373 2.79 10.58 28.11
C ILE A 373 2.09 10.65 26.77
N SER A 374 1.03 11.43 26.65
CA SER A 374 0.32 11.64 25.37
C SER A 374 1.27 12.18 24.29
N PHE A 375 1.12 11.71 23.05
CA PHE A 375 1.88 12.22 21.89
C PHE A 375 1.72 13.73 21.71
N THR A 376 0.54 14.27 22.02
CA THR A 376 0.26 15.72 22.00
C THR A 376 1.18 16.48 22.97
N GLU A 377 1.41 15.93 24.15
CA GLU A 377 2.36 16.50 25.11
C GLU A 377 3.82 16.39 24.65
N ILE A 378 4.16 15.29 23.95
CA ILE A 378 5.49 15.11 23.34
C ILE A 378 5.72 16.18 22.27
N VAL A 379 4.74 16.44 21.41
CA VAL A 379 4.82 17.50 20.39
C VAL A 379 4.97 18.88 21.02
N LYS A 380 4.24 19.16 22.10
CA LYS A 380 4.36 20.45 22.82
C LYS A 380 5.73 20.65 23.43
N LYS A 381 6.32 19.61 24.05
CA LYS A 381 7.57 19.68 24.84
C LYS A 381 8.84 19.59 24.01
N ASN A 382 8.81 19.04 22.80
CA ASN A 382 9.97 18.80 21.95
C ASN A 382 9.92 19.63 20.68
N ASP A 383 11.09 19.87 20.08
CA ASP A 383 11.25 20.65 18.84
C ASP A 383 11.29 19.72 17.62
N VAL A 384 11.85 18.52 17.77
CA VAL A 384 11.94 17.50 16.72
C VAL A 384 11.43 16.18 17.26
N ILE A 385 10.47 15.57 16.54
CA ILE A 385 9.90 14.30 16.90
C ILE A 385 10.11 13.32 15.73
N ILE A 386 10.71 12.17 16.02
CA ILE A 386 10.92 11.11 15.03
C ILE A 386 9.95 9.97 15.35
N CYS A 387 9.05 9.65 14.43
CA CYS A 387 8.02 8.64 14.69
C CYS A 387 7.63 7.88 13.42
N THR A 388 6.94 6.75 13.59
CA THR A 388 6.28 6.11 12.47
C THR A 388 5.06 6.91 12.03
N ALA A 389 4.78 6.91 10.72
CA ALA A 389 3.67 7.67 10.15
C ALA A 389 2.31 7.33 10.77
N GLN A 390 2.10 6.08 11.18
CA GLN A 390 0.86 5.63 11.79
C GLN A 390 0.55 6.36 13.11
N ILE A 391 1.59 6.70 13.88
CA ILE A 391 1.41 7.45 15.14
C ILE A 391 0.84 8.83 14.84
N LEU A 392 1.47 9.58 13.93
CA LEU A 392 0.97 10.90 13.57
C LEU A 392 -0.45 10.84 13.01
N GLU A 393 -0.75 9.87 12.11
CA GLU A 393 -2.09 9.73 11.52
C GLU A 393 -3.16 9.47 12.59
N ASN A 394 -2.88 8.60 13.57
CA ASN A 394 -3.82 8.30 14.66
C ASN A 394 -4.18 9.56 15.47
N TYR A 395 -3.22 10.44 15.74
CA TYR A 395 -3.46 11.66 16.50
C TYR A 395 -4.08 12.79 15.66
N LEU A 396 -3.79 12.85 14.36
CA LEU A 396 -4.50 13.72 13.42
C LEU A 396 -5.97 13.29 13.25
N GLU A 397 -6.26 11.99 13.37
CA GLU A 397 -7.64 11.49 13.32
C GLU A 397 -8.42 11.86 14.58
N ARG A 398 -7.82 11.72 15.77
CA ARG A 398 -8.43 12.11 17.05
C ARG A 398 -8.82 13.59 17.09
N SER A 399 -7.96 14.48 16.58
CA SER A 399 -8.29 15.92 16.49
C SER A 399 -9.57 16.19 15.68
N ASN A 400 -9.87 15.37 14.66
CA ASN A 400 -11.10 15.54 13.88
C ASN A 400 -12.37 15.01 14.58
N THR A 401 -12.22 14.11 15.55
CA THR A 401 -13.34 13.57 16.34
C THR A 401 -13.69 14.41 17.57
N GLY A 402 -12.94 15.48 17.81
CA GLY A 402 -13.18 16.41 18.93
C GLY A 402 -12.67 15.87 20.28
N GLU A 403 -11.80 14.88 20.28
CA GLU A 403 -11.11 14.41 21.46
C GLU A 403 -10.00 15.41 21.87
N ASP A 404 -9.88 15.75 23.15
CA ASP A 404 -8.94 16.76 23.67
C ASP A 404 -7.44 16.40 23.48
N GLU A 405 -7.12 15.20 23.02
CA GLU A 405 -5.76 14.68 22.85
C GLU A 405 -5.25 14.64 21.39
N GLY A 406 -5.90 15.35 20.46
CA GLY A 406 -5.51 15.41 19.06
C GLY A 406 -4.30 16.33 18.78
N VAL A 407 -3.69 16.16 17.63
CA VAL A 407 -2.66 17.05 17.03
C VAL A 407 -3.23 17.59 15.72
N ASN A 408 -3.04 18.88 15.42
CA ASN A 408 -3.42 19.49 14.15
C ASN A 408 -2.18 19.70 13.26
N LEU A 409 -2.38 19.73 11.95
CA LEU A 409 -1.29 20.07 11.03
C LEU A 409 -0.73 21.48 11.25
N SER A 410 -1.56 22.40 11.75
CA SER A 410 -1.14 23.77 12.11
C SER A 410 -0.19 23.83 13.30
N ASP A 411 -0.12 22.78 14.12
CA ASP A 411 0.80 22.71 15.26
C ASP A 411 2.23 22.36 14.83
N LEU A 412 2.40 21.94 13.56
CA LEU A 412 3.67 21.54 12.97
C LEU A 412 4.17 22.61 11.99
N THR A 413 5.49 22.73 11.85
CA THR A 413 6.11 23.71 10.96
C THR A 413 6.91 23.08 9.81
N LEU A 414 7.38 21.83 9.99
CA LEU A 414 8.04 21.04 8.96
C LEU A 414 7.72 19.56 9.15
N ILE A 415 7.37 18.88 8.08
CA ILE A 415 7.25 17.41 8.05
C ILE A 415 8.29 16.86 7.08
N VAL A 416 9.19 16.03 7.59
CA VAL A 416 10.15 15.27 6.78
C VAL A 416 9.59 13.86 6.58
N ILE A 417 9.51 13.40 5.34
CA ILE A 417 8.95 12.08 4.97
C ILE A 417 10.07 11.25 4.34
N ASP A 418 10.59 10.28 5.07
CA ASP A 418 11.59 9.36 4.53
C ASP A 418 10.91 8.28 3.69
N GLU A 419 11.62 7.80 2.65
CA GLU A 419 11.10 6.89 1.61
C GLU A 419 9.73 7.36 1.08
N CYS A 420 9.66 8.64 0.71
CA CYS A 420 8.42 9.33 0.35
C CYS A 420 7.73 8.78 -0.90
N HIS A 421 8.36 7.88 -1.66
CA HIS A 421 7.73 7.14 -2.75
C HIS A 421 6.57 6.23 -2.28
N HIS A 422 6.50 5.93 -0.98
CA HIS A 422 5.35 5.26 -0.36
C HIS A 422 4.12 6.17 -0.20
N THR A 423 4.17 7.44 -0.60
CA THR A 423 3.01 8.34 -0.60
C THR A 423 2.08 7.98 -1.76
N GLN A 424 1.55 6.76 -1.74
CA GLN A 424 0.66 6.21 -2.75
C GLN A 424 -0.73 5.96 -2.17
N LYS A 425 -1.72 5.77 -3.05
CA LYS A 425 -3.11 5.56 -2.67
C LYS A 425 -3.25 4.42 -1.65
N GLY A 426 -3.89 4.74 -0.51
CA GLY A 426 -4.09 3.79 0.59
C GLY A 426 -2.96 3.70 1.61
N GLY A 427 -1.79 4.29 1.34
CA GLY A 427 -0.68 4.34 2.29
C GLY A 427 -0.91 5.38 3.40
N VAL A 428 -0.30 5.16 4.57
CA VAL A 428 -0.44 6.06 5.73
C VAL A 428 0.11 7.47 5.42
N TYR A 429 1.24 7.57 4.74
CA TYR A 429 1.77 8.84 4.26
C TYR A 429 0.75 9.60 3.41
N ASN A 430 0.04 8.88 2.52
CA ASN A 430 -0.98 9.50 1.69
C ASN A 430 -2.19 9.97 2.48
N HIS A 431 -2.56 9.29 3.58
CA HIS A 431 -3.64 9.76 4.47
C HIS A 431 -3.27 11.08 5.14
N ILE A 432 -2.05 11.20 5.67
CA ILE A 432 -1.54 12.44 6.26
C ILE A 432 -1.53 13.57 5.22
N MET A 433 -0.95 13.31 4.04
CA MET A 433 -0.87 14.30 2.98
C MET A 433 -2.24 14.68 2.39
N MET A 434 -3.20 13.77 2.36
CA MET A 434 -4.57 14.07 1.94
C MET A 434 -5.25 15.09 2.88
N ARG A 435 -4.98 15.01 4.21
CA ARG A 435 -5.46 16.04 5.16
C ARG A 435 -4.80 17.39 4.87
N TYR A 436 -3.48 17.37 4.57
CA TYR A 436 -2.74 18.57 4.16
C TYR A 436 -3.32 19.19 2.89
N LEU A 437 -3.52 18.40 1.83
CA LEU A 437 -4.07 18.89 0.56
C LEU A 437 -5.49 19.45 0.70
N LYS A 438 -6.36 18.78 1.46
CA LYS A 438 -7.71 19.27 1.75
C LYS A 438 -7.66 20.64 2.47
N GLN A 439 -6.76 20.80 3.45
CA GLN A 439 -6.59 22.08 4.15
C GLN A 439 -5.99 23.15 3.24
N LYS A 440 -5.01 22.80 2.37
CA LYS A 440 -4.47 23.72 1.36
C LYS A 440 -5.57 24.26 0.45
N HIS A 441 -6.44 23.39 -0.07
CA HIS A 441 -7.58 23.81 -0.89
C HIS A 441 -8.58 24.68 -0.11
N LYS A 442 -8.84 24.32 1.15
CA LYS A 442 -9.68 25.16 2.02
C LYS A 442 -9.05 26.54 2.23
N ASN A 443 -7.73 26.61 2.40
CA ASN A 443 -6.99 27.86 2.54
C ASN A 443 -7.10 28.75 1.28
N THR A 444 -7.03 28.18 0.07
CA THR A 444 -7.26 28.93 -1.18
C THR A 444 -8.65 29.54 -1.21
N ARG A 445 -9.67 28.81 -0.73
CA ARG A 445 -11.03 29.32 -0.62
C ARG A 445 -11.16 30.41 0.46
N LEU A 446 -10.54 30.20 1.64
CA LEU A 446 -10.52 31.19 2.73
C LEU A 446 -9.88 32.52 2.28
N LYS A 447 -8.79 32.46 1.51
CA LYS A 447 -8.15 33.63 0.91
C LYS A 447 -9.09 34.38 -0.05
N LYS A 448 -9.84 33.66 -0.90
CA LYS A 448 -10.87 34.27 -1.78
C LYS A 448 -12.00 34.93 -0.97
N GLU A 449 -12.33 34.42 0.21
CA GLU A 449 -13.30 34.94 1.16
C GLU A 449 -12.74 36.04 2.10
N GLN A 450 -11.46 36.44 1.92
CA GLN A 450 -10.72 37.39 2.78
C GLN A 450 -10.64 36.96 4.25
N LYS A 451 -10.64 35.64 4.50
CA LYS A 451 -10.46 35.04 5.83
C LYS A 451 -9.01 34.58 5.99
N GLU A 452 -8.51 34.55 7.21
CA GLU A 452 -7.16 34.07 7.50
C GLU A 452 -7.02 32.58 7.19
N PRO A 453 -5.99 32.18 6.40
CA PRO A 453 -5.69 30.79 6.12
C PRO A 453 -5.07 30.11 7.33
N VAL A 454 -5.35 28.82 7.50
CA VAL A 454 -4.71 27.99 8.52
C VAL A 454 -3.26 27.72 8.13
N SER A 455 -2.31 27.90 9.05
CA SER A 455 -0.91 27.58 8.82
C SER A 455 -0.72 26.10 8.48
N LEU A 456 0.11 25.82 7.47
CA LEU A 456 0.48 24.46 7.06
C LEU A 456 1.97 24.26 7.18
N PRO A 457 2.44 23.04 7.58
CA PRO A 457 3.85 22.75 7.64
C PRO A 457 4.48 22.69 6.24
N GLN A 458 5.76 23.02 6.15
CA GLN A 458 6.58 22.73 4.98
C GLN A 458 6.75 21.21 4.84
N ILE A 459 6.79 20.69 3.61
CA ILE A 459 6.94 19.26 3.33
C ILE A 459 8.29 18.99 2.67
N LEU A 460 9.06 18.06 3.24
CA LEU A 460 10.32 17.59 2.71
C LEU A 460 10.27 16.08 2.49
N GLY A 461 10.19 15.65 1.24
CA GLY A 461 10.24 14.24 0.86
C GLY A 461 11.66 13.77 0.57
N LEU A 462 12.03 12.58 1.05
CA LEU A 462 13.32 11.94 0.77
C LEU A 462 13.07 10.59 0.09
N THR A 463 13.79 10.29 -0.98
CA THR A 463 13.75 8.96 -1.61
C THR A 463 15.04 8.66 -2.36
N ALA A 464 15.37 7.38 -2.52
CA ALA A 464 16.42 6.93 -3.43
C ALA A 464 15.89 6.78 -4.86
N SER A 465 14.61 6.44 -4.99
CA SER A 465 13.96 6.15 -6.25
C SER A 465 12.45 6.33 -6.12
N PRO A 466 11.80 7.18 -6.92
CA PRO A 466 10.34 7.26 -6.96
C PRO A 466 9.70 6.05 -7.66
N GLY A 467 10.47 5.26 -8.44
CA GLY A 467 9.96 4.20 -9.29
C GLY A 467 9.19 4.72 -10.51
N VAL A 468 8.59 3.79 -11.25
CA VAL A 468 7.74 4.11 -12.41
C VAL A 468 6.32 3.53 -12.28
N GLY A 469 5.96 2.96 -11.11
CA GLY A 469 4.63 2.40 -10.86
C GLY A 469 4.24 1.26 -11.80
N GLY A 470 5.21 0.43 -12.21
CA GLY A 470 4.98 -0.66 -13.15
C GLY A 470 4.78 -0.22 -14.61
N ALA A 471 4.99 1.05 -14.94
CA ALA A 471 4.79 1.59 -16.28
C ALA A 471 5.65 0.87 -17.33
N THR A 472 5.10 0.72 -18.52
CA THR A 472 5.78 0.20 -19.72
C THR A 472 6.01 1.30 -20.75
N LYS A 473 5.42 2.48 -20.57
CA LYS A 473 5.52 3.65 -21.44
C LYS A 473 6.00 4.87 -20.67
N MET A 474 6.76 5.74 -21.36
CA MET A 474 7.35 6.95 -20.77
C MET A 474 6.30 7.89 -20.17
N GLU A 475 5.16 8.08 -20.84
CA GLU A 475 4.09 8.97 -20.39
C GLU A 475 3.54 8.51 -19.04
N LYS A 476 3.34 7.20 -18.86
CA LYS A 476 2.86 6.63 -17.60
C LYS A 476 3.90 6.71 -16.47
N ALA A 477 5.18 6.62 -16.80
CA ALA A 477 6.25 6.83 -15.83
C ALA A 477 6.30 8.28 -15.36
N VAL A 478 6.16 9.25 -16.28
CA VAL A 478 6.06 10.67 -15.94
C VAL A 478 4.82 10.94 -15.08
N GLU A 479 3.65 10.42 -15.48
CA GLU A 479 2.41 10.54 -14.72
C GLU A 479 2.55 10.00 -13.29
N HIS A 480 3.17 8.83 -13.11
CA HIS A 480 3.41 8.24 -11.79
C HIS A 480 4.29 9.13 -10.89
N ILE A 481 5.39 9.68 -11.42
CA ILE A 481 6.29 10.55 -10.64
C ILE A 481 5.60 11.87 -10.31
N LEU A 482 4.87 12.47 -11.26
CA LEU A 482 4.08 13.67 -11.01
C LEU A 482 2.99 13.45 -9.96
N GLN A 483 2.37 12.25 -9.93
CA GLN A 483 1.41 11.90 -8.89
C GLN A 483 2.05 11.89 -7.50
N ILE A 484 3.29 11.37 -7.37
CA ILE A 484 4.03 11.43 -6.09
C ILE A 484 4.34 12.88 -5.71
N CYS A 485 4.80 13.69 -6.68
CA CYS A 485 5.04 15.12 -6.46
C CYS A 485 3.75 15.83 -6.01
N ALA A 486 2.62 15.54 -6.62
CA ALA A 486 1.32 16.11 -6.29
C ALA A 486 0.85 15.70 -4.89
N ASN A 487 0.99 14.42 -4.53
CA ASN A 487 0.63 13.93 -3.22
C ASN A 487 1.44 14.61 -2.10
N LEU A 488 2.70 14.97 -2.37
CA LEU A 488 3.59 15.66 -1.43
C LEU A 488 3.54 17.19 -1.56
N ASP A 489 2.70 17.70 -2.45
CA ASP A 489 2.67 19.15 -2.76
C ASP A 489 4.04 19.71 -3.10
N ALA A 490 4.89 18.93 -3.73
CA ALA A 490 6.27 19.29 -4.02
C ALA A 490 6.34 20.26 -5.20
N SER A 491 6.98 21.41 -5.01
CA SER A 491 7.23 22.39 -6.07
C SER A 491 8.26 21.90 -7.10
N ARG A 492 9.15 20.99 -6.70
CA ARG A 492 10.14 20.35 -7.56
C ARG A 492 10.63 19.02 -6.99
N ILE A 493 11.14 18.16 -7.88
CA ILE A 493 11.97 17.00 -7.55
C ILE A 493 13.45 17.37 -7.78
N MET A 494 14.24 17.27 -6.73
CA MET A 494 15.65 17.67 -6.74
C MET A 494 16.54 16.43 -6.88
N THR A 495 17.40 16.44 -7.89
CA THR A 495 18.44 15.41 -8.09
C THR A 495 19.80 16.07 -8.13
N GLY A 496 20.80 15.50 -7.46
CA GLY A 496 22.16 16.03 -7.45
C GLY A 496 23.03 15.37 -8.53
N SER A 497 23.94 16.12 -9.09
CA SER A 497 25.04 15.59 -9.89
C SER A 497 26.11 15.06 -8.94
N LEU A 498 26.19 13.75 -8.78
CA LEU A 498 27.09 13.12 -7.82
C LEU A 498 28.56 13.10 -8.30
N GLY A 499 28.82 13.27 -9.60
CA GLY A 499 30.18 13.27 -10.15
C GLY A 499 31.00 12.06 -9.67
N GLU A 500 32.16 12.33 -9.06
CA GLU A 500 33.06 11.32 -8.50
C GLU A 500 32.50 10.57 -7.29
N TYR A 501 31.44 11.10 -6.64
CA TYR A 501 30.77 10.43 -5.50
C TYR A 501 29.83 9.32 -5.94
N LYS A 502 29.58 9.16 -7.24
CA LYS A 502 28.70 8.10 -7.76
C LYS A 502 29.48 6.78 -7.76
N LYS A 503 29.16 5.88 -6.82
CA LYS A 503 29.68 4.52 -6.78
C LYS A 503 28.57 3.56 -7.21
N GLU A 504 28.68 2.99 -8.40
CA GLU A 504 27.81 1.93 -8.87
C GLU A 504 28.53 0.59 -8.81
N PRO A 505 27.91 -0.48 -8.30
CA PRO A 505 28.53 -1.79 -8.29
C PRO A 505 28.66 -2.35 -9.70
N ARG A 506 29.71 -3.13 -9.94
CA ARG A 506 29.86 -3.86 -11.21
C ARG A 506 28.82 -4.98 -11.27
N LYS A 507 27.98 -4.96 -12.30
CA LYS A 507 26.90 -5.93 -12.48
C LYS A 507 27.37 -7.16 -13.23
N LYS A 508 26.89 -8.34 -12.79
CA LYS A 508 27.16 -9.61 -13.45
C LYS A 508 25.96 -10.55 -13.28
N THR A 509 25.56 -11.21 -14.36
CA THR A 509 24.60 -12.31 -14.31
C THR A 509 25.34 -13.64 -14.47
N LEU A 510 25.05 -14.58 -13.58
CA LEU A 510 25.56 -15.97 -13.62
C LEU A 510 24.37 -16.87 -13.92
N THR A 511 24.27 -17.31 -15.16
CA THR A 511 23.23 -18.25 -15.60
C THR A 511 23.72 -19.68 -15.40
N VAL A 512 22.89 -20.53 -14.85
CA VAL A 512 23.14 -21.96 -14.58
C VAL A 512 22.16 -22.77 -15.40
N GLU A 513 22.61 -23.88 -15.96
CA GLU A 513 21.71 -24.83 -16.63
C GLU A 513 20.79 -25.49 -15.60
N ASP A 514 19.57 -25.78 -16.01
CA ASP A 514 18.62 -26.50 -15.16
C ASP A 514 19.05 -27.97 -14.97
N ARG A 515 18.58 -28.61 -13.91
CA ARG A 515 18.83 -30.03 -13.67
C ARG A 515 18.34 -30.87 -14.85
N LYS A 516 19.09 -31.91 -15.18
CA LYS A 516 18.66 -32.86 -16.21
C LYS A 516 17.54 -33.77 -15.72
N GLU A 517 17.56 -34.11 -14.44
CA GLU A 517 16.59 -34.97 -13.76
C GLU A 517 16.32 -34.43 -12.35
N ASP A 518 15.08 -34.48 -11.93
CA ASP A 518 14.64 -34.06 -10.59
C ASP A 518 13.76 -35.13 -9.93
N PRO A 519 14.33 -36.34 -9.63
CA PRO A 519 13.53 -37.43 -9.05
C PRO A 519 12.96 -37.10 -7.68
N PHE A 520 13.61 -36.24 -6.90
CA PHE A 520 13.07 -35.78 -5.61
C PHE A 520 11.83 -34.88 -5.80
N GLY A 521 11.91 -33.92 -6.72
CA GLY A 521 10.77 -33.08 -7.07
C GLY A 521 9.62 -33.89 -7.67
N ASP A 522 9.91 -34.95 -8.42
CA ASP A 522 8.87 -35.81 -9.01
C ASP A 522 8.12 -36.61 -7.95
N VAL A 523 8.78 -37.08 -6.88
CA VAL A 523 8.10 -37.68 -5.72
C VAL A 523 7.20 -36.66 -5.01
N ILE A 524 7.67 -35.42 -4.80
CA ILE A 524 6.84 -34.37 -4.20
C ILE A 524 5.63 -34.08 -5.09
N LYS A 525 5.81 -33.93 -6.40
CA LYS A 525 4.71 -33.73 -7.36
C LYS A 525 3.71 -34.88 -7.35
N LYS A 526 4.17 -36.12 -7.23
CA LYS A 526 3.33 -37.30 -7.06
C LYS A 526 2.46 -37.20 -5.80
N ILE A 527 3.05 -36.81 -4.67
CA ILE A 527 2.33 -36.58 -3.41
C ILE A 527 1.29 -35.46 -3.61
N MET A 528 1.69 -34.32 -4.20
CA MET A 528 0.78 -33.20 -4.46
C MET A 528 -0.41 -33.61 -5.35
N ASN A 529 -0.17 -34.43 -6.39
CA ASN A 529 -1.23 -34.93 -7.26
C ASN A 529 -2.19 -35.87 -6.52
N ALA A 530 -1.70 -36.72 -5.61
CA ALA A 530 -2.54 -37.55 -4.77
C ALA A 530 -3.44 -36.70 -3.85
N ILE A 531 -2.90 -35.60 -3.30
CA ILE A 531 -3.69 -34.65 -2.49
C ILE A 531 -4.72 -33.92 -3.35
N HIS A 532 -4.37 -33.50 -4.58
CA HIS A 532 -5.31 -32.88 -5.51
C HIS A 532 -6.50 -33.83 -5.82
N THR A 533 -6.19 -35.09 -6.10
CA THR A 533 -7.22 -36.12 -6.37
C THR A 533 -8.12 -36.33 -5.15
N HIS A 534 -7.52 -36.44 -3.94
CA HIS A 534 -8.30 -36.60 -2.71
C HIS A 534 -9.20 -35.41 -2.42
N ALA A 535 -8.73 -34.18 -2.67
CA ALA A 535 -9.47 -32.93 -2.43
C ALA A 535 -10.35 -32.50 -3.62
N GLU A 536 -10.39 -33.28 -4.72
CA GLU A 536 -11.12 -32.95 -5.96
C GLU A 536 -10.71 -31.59 -6.54
N LEU A 537 -9.43 -31.24 -6.43
CA LEU A 537 -8.87 -29.97 -6.90
C LEU A 537 -8.16 -30.16 -8.25
N SER A 538 -8.44 -29.27 -9.20
CA SER A 538 -7.77 -29.24 -10.50
C SER A 538 -6.93 -27.97 -10.60
N PRO A 539 -5.59 -28.05 -10.46
CA PRO A 539 -4.71 -26.90 -10.60
C PRO A 539 -4.65 -26.41 -12.05
N THR A 540 -4.65 -25.10 -12.24
CA THR A 540 -4.52 -24.43 -13.54
C THR A 540 -3.11 -23.90 -13.79
N CYS A 541 -2.19 -24.11 -12.83
CA CYS A 541 -0.84 -23.58 -12.84
C CYS A 541 0.17 -24.68 -12.53
N ASP A 542 1.42 -24.48 -12.97
CA ASP A 542 2.51 -25.42 -12.75
C ASP A 542 2.89 -25.53 -11.27
N LEU A 543 3.06 -26.74 -10.78
CA LEU A 543 3.51 -27.04 -9.42
C LEU A 543 4.90 -26.43 -9.17
N GLY A 544 5.11 -25.85 -7.99
CA GLY A 544 6.34 -25.14 -7.65
C GLY A 544 6.37 -23.66 -8.10
N SER A 545 5.36 -23.22 -8.88
CA SER A 545 5.28 -21.83 -9.32
C SER A 545 4.64 -20.90 -8.27
N GLN A 546 4.91 -19.61 -8.38
CA GLN A 546 4.27 -18.60 -7.54
C GLN A 546 2.75 -18.50 -7.82
N ASN A 547 2.35 -18.68 -9.09
CA ASN A 547 0.95 -18.71 -9.47
C ASN A 547 0.21 -19.87 -8.82
N TYR A 548 0.86 -21.04 -8.71
CA TYR A 548 0.32 -22.18 -8.00
C TYR A 548 0.12 -21.88 -6.49
N GLU A 549 1.10 -21.23 -5.85
CA GLU A 549 0.97 -20.84 -4.45
C GLU A 549 -0.20 -19.90 -4.23
N GLN A 550 -0.34 -18.86 -5.07
CA GLN A 550 -1.49 -17.95 -5.02
C GLN A 550 -2.81 -18.69 -5.22
N TRP A 551 -2.87 -19.62 -6.18
CA TRP A 551 -4.04 -20.44 -6.44
C TRP A 551 -4.41 -21.30 -5.23
N VAL A 552 -3.44 -21.98 -4.59
CA VAL A 552 -3.67 -22.77 -3.37
C VAL A 552 -4.16 -21.91 -2.21
N VAL A 553 -3.55 -20.73 -2.01
CA VAL A 553 -4.00 -19.78 -0.98
C VAL A 553 -5.44 -19.33 -1.23
N GLN A 554 -5.82 -19.05 -2.48
CA GLN A 554 -7.22 -18.74 -2.81
C GLN A 554 -8.16 -19.92 -2.50
N LYS A 555 -7.75 -21.17 -2.80
CA LYS A 555 -8.54 -22.36 -2.47
C LYS A 555 -8.66 -22.55 -0.96
N GLN A 556 -7.57 -22.37 -0.20
CA GLN A 556 -7.56 -22.41 1.26
C GLN A 556 -8.52 -21.37 1.85
N VAL A 557 -8.47 -20.13 1.34
CA VAL A 557 -9.36 -19.04 1.77
C VAL A 557 -10.82 -19.36 1.44
N LYS A 558 -11.10 -19.86 0.24
CA LYS A 558 -12.45 -20.23 -0.18
C LYS A 558 -12.96 -21.39 0.67
N ALA A 559 -12.19 -22.46 0.83
CA ALA A 559 -12.55 -23.60 1.68
C ALA A 559 -12.83 -23.19 3.14
N ALA A 560 -12.06 -22.22 3.66
CA ALA A 560 -12.32 -21.65 4.99
C ALA A 560 -13.63 -20.85 5.05
N THR A 561 -14.06 -20.25 3.91
CA THR A 561 -15.34 -19.55 3.81
C THR A 561 -16.50 -20.53 3.63
N ASP A 562 -16.29 -21.58 2.86
CA ASP A 562 -17.30 -22.59 2.54
C ASP A 562 -17.42 -23.67 3.62
N GLU A 563 -16.63 -23.58 4.71
CA GLU A 563 -16.54 -24.56 5.82
C GLU A 563 -16.07 -25.94 5.36
N ASP A 564 -15.39 -26.00 4.26
CA ASP A 564 -14.83 -27.24 3.73
C ASP A 564 -13.49 -27.57 4.41
N HIS A 565 -13.58 -28.33 5.51
CA HIS A 565 -12.41 -28.75 6.29
C HIS A 565 -11.44 -29.60 5.45
N LYS A 566 -11.98 -30.50 4.59
CA LYS A 566 -11.19 -31.39 3.74
C LYS A 566 -10.30 -30.58 2.79
N VAL A 567 -10.89 -29.69 2.00
CA VAL A 567 -10.14 -28.84 1.06
C VAL A 567 -9.20 -27.89 1.77
N ARG A 568 -9.58 -27.36 2.94
CA ARG A 568 -8.72 -26.45 3.70
C ARG A 568 -7.42 -27.12 4.15
N VAL A 569 -7.51 -28.29 4.80
CA VAL A 569 -6.33 -29.02 5.29
C VAL A 569 -5.48 -29.53 4.13
N CYS A 570 -6.11 -30.03 3.06
CA CYS A 570 -5.38 -30.40 1.85
C CYS A 570 -4.62 -29.20 1.24
N ALA A 571 -5.22 -28.01 1.22
CA ALA A 571 -4.57 -26.81 0.73
C ALA A 571 -3.38 -26.39 1.62
N GLU A 572 -3.47 -26.54 2.93
CA GLU A 572 -2.35 -26.29 3.86
C GLU A 572 -1.17 -27.22 3.56
N HIS A 573 -1.42 -28.51 3.36
CA HIS A 573 -0.39 -29.47 2.97
C HIS A 573 0.18 -29.21 1.56
N LEU A 574 -0.68 -28.84 0.59
CA LEU A 574 -0.22 -28.44 -0.75
C LEU A 574 0.73 -27.24 -0.72
N ARG A 575 0.48 -26.25 0.16
CA ARG A 575 1.42 -25.14 0.38
C ARG A 575 2.75 -25.61 0.95
N LEU A 576 2.70 -26.54 1.92
CA LEU A 576 3.89 -27.14 2.52
C LEU A 576 4.75 -27.83 1.46
N TYR A 577 4.14 -28.66 0.61
CA TYR A 577 4.86 -29.34 -0.47
C TYR A 577 5.35 -28.40 -1.56
N ASN A 578 4.59 -27.36 -1.88
CA ASN A 578 5.03 -26.33 -2.82
C ASN A 578 6.27 -25.58 -2.32
N GLU A 579 6.34 -25.28 -1.02
CA GLU A 579 7.53 -24.69 -0.40
C GLU A 579 8.71 -25.70 -0.37
N GLY A 580 8.43 -26.98 -0.14
CA GLY A 580 9.41 -28.07 -0.29
C GLY A 580 10.01 -28.15 -1.71
N LEU A 581 9.19 -28.07 -2.75
CA LEU A 581 9.64 -27.98 -4.14
C LEU A 581 10.53 -26.74 -4.39
N ASN A 582 10.09 -25.58 -3.89
CA ASN A 582 10.88 -24.35 -4.02
C ASN A 582 12.25 -24.47 -3.33
N LEU A 583 12.32 -25.08 -2.14
CA LEU A 583 13.56 -25.35 -1.44
C LEU A 583 14.46 -26.31 -2.21
N CYS A 584 13.92 -27.42 -2.70
CA CYS A 584 14.64 -28.39 -3.53
C CYS A 584 15.25 -27.73 -4.77
N ASN A 585 14.50 -26.83 -5.41
CA ASN A 585 14.95 -26.15 -6.63
C ASN A 585 15.95 -25.00 -6.37
N THR A 586 15.96 -24.44 -5.17
CA THR A 586 16.78 -23.26 -4.86
C THR A 586 17.98 -23.58 -3.96
N ILE A 587 17.86 -24.56 -3.05
CA ILE A 587 18.91 -24.88 -2.08
C ILE A 587 19.32 -26.35 -2.25
N ARG A 588 19.03 -27.24 -1.29
CA ARG A 588 19.35 -28.66 -1.33
C ARG A 588 18.11 -29.52 -1.13
N MET A 589 18.07 -30.70 -1.71
CA MET A 589 17.03 -31.69 -1.44
C MET A 589 16.98 -32.07 0.05
N ARG A 590 18.15 -32.14 0.73
CA ARG A 590 18.23 -32.40 2.17
C ARG A 590 17.49 -31.34 2.99
N ASP A 591 17.59 -30.06 2.64
CA ASP A 591 16.88 -28.97 3.35
C ASP A 591 15.36 -29.08 3.13
N ALA A 592 14.94 -29.42 1.91
CA ALA A 592 13.53 -29.67 1.59
C ALA A 592 12.99 -30.88 2.36
N PHE A 593 13.74 -32.00 2.42
CA PHE A 593 13.35 -33.18 3.18
C PHE A 593 13.24 -32.88 4.68
N SER A 594 14.24 -32.23 5.28
CA SER A 594 14.25 -31.86 6.68
C SER A 594 13.06 -30.95 7.02
N PHE A 595 12.76 -30.00 6.14
CA PHE A 595 11.61 -29.12 6.31
C PHE A 595 10.28 -29.88 6.30
N LEU A 596 10.06 -30.77 5.33
CA LEU A 596 8.83 -31.57 5.23
C LEU A 596 8.71 -32.53 6.43
N SER A 597 9.79 -33.22 6.82
CA SER A 597 9.79 -34.15 7.96
C SER A 597 9.46 -33.43 9.26
N ASN A 598 10.14 -32.32 9.57
CA ASN A 598 9.93 -31.56 10.78
C ASN A 598 8.50 -30.99 10.84
N SER A 599 7.97 -30.50 9.72
CA SER A 599 6.60 -29.94 9.67
C SER A 599 5.56 -31.01 9.97
N HIS A 600 5.69 -32.19 9.39
CA HIS A 600 4.78 -33.32 9.68
C HIS A 600 4.91 -33.81 11.12
N GLU A 601 6.14 -33.95 11.65
CA GLU A 601 6.39 -34.37 13.02
C GLU A 601 5.82 -33.38 14.04
N GLU A 602 6.00 -32.06 13.82
CA GLU A 602 5.40 -31.03 14.66
C GLU A 602 3.87 -31.06 14.64
N GLU A 603 3.28 -31.28 13.47
CA GLU A 603 1.82 -31.35 13.35
C GLU A 603 1.24 -32.58 14.08
N ILE A 604 1.89 -33.74 13.91
CA ILE A 604 1.53 -34.97 14.63
C ILE A 604 1.70 -34.75 16.14
N LYS A 605 2.83 -34.16 16.58
CA LYS A 605 3.09 -33.90 18.00
C LYS A 605 2.06 -32.99 18.62
N LYS A 606 1.63 -31.93 17.95
CA LYS A 606 0.56 -31.03 18.43
C LYS A 606 -0.76 -31.76 18.67
N LYS A 607 -1.02 -32.82 17.93
CA LYS A 607 -2.28 -33.61 18.03
C LYS A 607 -2.19 -34.83 18.95
N THR A 608 -0.98 -35.24 19.34
CA THR A 608 -0.75 -36.44 20.15
C THR A 608 -0.09 -36.16 21.50
N SER A 609 0.06 -34.88 21.90
CA SER A 609 0.72 -34.49 23.16
C SER A 609 0.00 -35.08 24.37
N PRO A 610 0.70 -35.77 25.30
CA PRO A 610 0.08 -36.45 26.45
C PRO A 610 -0.44 -35.51 27.57
N ASP A 611 -0.06 -34.23 27.55
CA ASP A 611 -0.37 -33.29 28.64
C ASP A 611 -1.73 -32.59 28.48
N GLN A 612 -2.53 -32.96 27.48
CA GLN A 612 -3.90 -32.45 27.34
C GLN A 612 -4.87 -33.58 27.62
N GLU A 613 -5.72 -33.45 28.64
CA GLU A 613 -6.80 -34.38 29.01
C GLU A 613 -7.80 -34.65 27.87
N GLN A 614 -7.70 -33.94 26.74
CA GLN A 614 -8.50 -34.16 25.54
C GLN A 614 -7.63 -34.34 24.30
N LYS A 615 -7.54 -35.56 23.77
CA LYS A 615 -6.96 -35.89 22.49
C LYS A 615 -7.70 -35.13 21.38
N ILE A 616 -6.99 -34.28 20.63
CA ILE A 616 -7.53 -33.67 19.41
C ILE A 616 -7.77 -34.79 18.40
N LEU A 617 -8.99 -34.92 17.91
CA LEU A 617 -9.37 -35.98 16.99
C LEU A 617 -8.68 -35.77 15.63
N ILE A 618 -7.87 -36.75 15.22
CA ILE A 618 -7.26 -36.76 13.88
C ILE A 618 -8.36 -37.15 12.88
N THR A 619 -8.68 -36.26 11.95
CA THR A 619 -9.68 -36.48 10.90
C THR A 619 -9.20 -37.54 9.90
N GLU A 620 -10.12 -38.11 9.11
CA GLU A 620 -9.78 -39.05 8.05
C GLU A 620 -8.85 -38.44 7.00
N THR A 621 -9.08 -37.19 6.62
CA THR A 621 -8.22 -36.43 5.69
C THR A 621 -6.82 -36.26 6.26
N GLU A 622 -6.64 -35.88 7.50
CA GLU A 622 -5.33 -35.74 8.13
C GLU A 622 -4.59 -37.08 8.22
N ARG A 623 -5.32 -38.14 8.54
CA ARG A 623 -4.77 -39.51 8.55
C ARG A 623 -4.28 -39.92 7.16
N PHE A 624 -5.03 -39.62 6.12
CA PHE A 624 -4.61 -39.82 4.73
C PHE A 624 -3.32 -39.04 4.40
N LEU A 625 -3.25 -37.78 4.76
CA LEU A 625 -2.08 -36.92 4.48
C LEU A 625 -0.82 -37.39 5.22
N PHE A 626 -0.95 -37.80 6.47
CA PHE A 626 0.17 -38.34 7.26
C PHE A 626 0.64 -39.69 6.72
N ASN A 627 -0.25 -40.57 6.31
CA ASN A 627 0.11 -41.84 5.69
C ASN A 627 0.81 -41.63 4.35
N LEU A 628 0.30 -40.73 3.53
CA LEU A 628 0.89 -40.39 2.22
C LEU A 628 2.34 -39.90 2.35
N PHE A 629 2.64 -39.04 3.34
CA PHE A 629 4.03 -38.64 3.63
C PHE A 629 4.87 -39.82 4.12
N ARG A 630 4.34 -40.61 5.08
CA ARG A 630 5.06 -41.75 5.68
C ARG A 630 5.48 -42.81 4.63
N GLU A 631 4.63 -43.07 3.65
CA GLU A 631 4.89 -44.02 2.57
C GLU A 631 6.02 -43.57 1.64
N ASN A 632 6.15 -42.24 1.42
CA ASN A 632 7.16 -41.69 0.54
C ASN A 632 8.41 -41.18 1.29
N LYS A 633 8.43 -41.18 2.63
CA LYS A 633 9.52 -40.61 3.46
C LYS A 633 10.87 -41.27 3.20
N ALA A 634 10.92 -42.60 3.12
CA ALA A 634 12.16 -43.32 2.90
C ALA A 634 12.77 -43.06 1.51
N GLU A 635 11.94 -42.92 0.49
CA GLU A 635 12.40 -42.60 -0.86
C GLU A 635 12.89 -41.16 -0.94
N LEU A 636 12.16 -40.19 -0.37
CA LEU A 636 12.62 -38.79 -0.29
C LEU A 636 13.95 -38.68 0.46
N GLN A 637 14.14 -39.42 1.56
CA GLN A 637 15.40 -39.44 2.30
C GLN A 637 16.54 -39.96 1.46
N ARG A 638 16.36 -41.10 0.82
CA ARG A 638 17.40 -41.72 -0.07
C ARG A 638 17.80 -40.79 -1.20
N LEU A 639 16.85 -40.09 -1.82
CA LEU A 639 17.09 -39.11 -2.89
C LEU A 639 17.81 -37.88 -2.37
N ALA A 640 17.45 -37.41 -1.18
CA ALA A 640 18.06 -36.24 -0.55
C ALA A 640 19.52 -36.43 -0.15
N GLU A 641 19.93 -37.69 0.04
CA GLU A 641 21.31 -38.06 0.37
C GLU A 641 22.22 -38.29 -0.89
N ASN A 642 21.64 -38.28 -2.09
CA ASN A 642 22.36 -38.50 -3.32
C ASN A 642 22.91 -37.18 -3.93
N PRO A 643 24.23 -36.96 -3.90
CA PRO A 643 24.83 -35.72 -4.41
C PRO A 643 24.73 -35.56 -5.94
N ALA A 644 24.43 -36.65 -6.70
CA ALA A 644 24.29 -36.56 -8.15
C ALA A 644 23.15 -35.68 -8.64
N TYR A 645 22.17 -35.44 -7.76
CA TYR A 645 20.98 -34.60 -8.05
C TYR A 645 21.05 -33.22 -7.42
N GLU A 646 22.23 -32.80 -6.88
CA GLU A 646 22.38 -31.46 -6.31
C GLU A 646 22.22 -30.34 -7.33
N ASN A 647 21.84 -29.16 -6.87
CA ASN A 647 21.58 -28.00 -7.68
C ASN A 647 22.86 -27.25 -8.08
N ASP A 648 23.14 -27.15 -9.37
CA ASP A 648 24.31 -26.44 -9.90
C ASP A 648 24.34 -24.96 -9.55
N SER A 649 23.17 -24.35 -9.27
CA SER A 649 23.08 -22.97 -8.82
C SER A 649 23.84 -22.75 -7.52
N LEU A 650 23.78 -23.73 -6.60
CA LEU A 650 24.47 -23.68 -5.33
C LEU A 650 25.99 -23.78 -5.51
N SER A 651 26.45 -24.63 -6.45
CA SER A 651 27.86 -24.75 -6.81
C SER A 651 28.43 -23.47 -7.41
N LYS A 652 27.65 -22.78 -8.25
CA LYS A 652 28.03 -21.45 -8.80
C LYS A 652 28.03 -20.38 -7.72
N LEU A 653 27.05 -20.41 -6.81
CA LEU A 653 27.02 -19.52 -5.65
C LEU A 653 28.23 -19.75 -4.75
N GLN A 654 28.60 -21.03 -4.49
CA GLN A 654 29.80 -21.38 -3.74
C GLN A 654 31.05 -20.77 -4.38
N SER A 655 31.24 -21.01 -5.67
CA SER A 655 32.39 -20.48 -6.41
C SER A 655 32.42 -18.94 -6.35
N LYS A 656 31.27 -18.29 -6.42
CA LYS A 656 31.17 -16.81 -6.33
C LYS A 656 31.56 -16.32 -4.93
N ILE A 657 31.03 -16.93 -3.87
CA ILE A 657 31.36 -16.55 -2.48
C ILE A 657 32.87 -16.77 -2.23
N LEU A 658 33.38 -17.94 -2.59
CA LEU A 658 34.83 -18.25 -2.47
C LEU A 658 35.68 -17.19 -3.18
N HIS A 659 35.33 -16.84 -4.40
CA HIS A 659 36.01 -15.80 -5.17
C HIS A 659 36.02 -14.43 -4.46
N GLU A 660 34.88 -14.00 -3.95
CA GLU A 660 34.79 -12.69 -3.28
C GLU A 660 35.62 -12.63 -1.99
N PHE A 661 35.63 -13.73 -1.22
CA PHE A 661 36.44 -13.83 0.01
C PHE A 661 37.92 -14.06 -0.22
N SER A 662 38.29 -14.71 -1.33
CA SER A 662 39.70 -14.92 -1.70
C SER A 662 40.38 -13.70 -2.33
N THR A 663 39.59 -12.81 -2.93
CA THR A 663 40.11 -11.63 -3.65
C THR A 663 40.09 -10.35 -2.82
N ARG A 664 39.50 -10.36 -1.59
CA ARG A 664 39.36 -9.19 -0.74
C ARG A 664 39.80 -9.52 0.69
N GLU A 665 40.60 -8.64 1.27
CA GLU A 665 41.08 -8.80 2.64
C GLU A 665 39.91 -8.64 3.67
N GLU A 666 39.00 -7.73 3.41
CA GLU A 666 37.81 -7.50 4.24
C GLU A 666 36.53 -7.72 3.42
N ALA A 667 36.24 -8.98 3.09
CA ALA A 667 35.03 -9.34 2.37
C ALA A 667 33.80 -9.21 3.28
N ARG A 668 32.82 -8.42 2.85
CA ARG A 668 31.53 -8.24 3.53
C ARG A 668 30.41 -8.23 2.48
N GLY A 669 29.47 -9.15 2.62
CA GLY A 669 28.44 -9.32 1.59
C GLY A 669 27.05 -9.60 2.11
N ILE A 670 26.08 -9.48 1.17
CA ILE A 670 24.70 -9.84 1.40
C ILE A 670 24.16 -10.66 0.23
N ILE A 671 23.42 -11.72 0.53
CA ILE A 671 22.74 -12.59 -0.43
C ILE A 671 21.24 -12.45 -0.21
N PHE A 672 20.54 -11.95 -1.23
CA PHE A 672 19.08 -11.85 -1.23
C PHE A 672 18.47 -13.12 -1.82
N THR A 673 17.46 -13.67 -1.15
CA THR A 673 16.71 -14.85 -1.57
C THR A 673 15.20 -14.67 -1.38
N LYS A 674 14.41 -15.50 -2.06
CA LYS A 674 12.96 -15.31 -2.21
C LYS A 674 12.17 -15.54 -0.92
N THR A 675 12.48 -16.57 -0.13
CA THR A 675 11.70 -16.97 1.03
C THR A 675 12.50 -16.92 2.32
N ARG A 676 11.82 -16.79 3.47
CA ARG A 676 12.45 -16.86 4.80
C ARG A 676 13.19 -18.20 4.99
N ARG A 677 12.56 -19.27 4.54
CA ARG A 677 13.12 -20.63 4.61
C ARG A 677 14.41 -20.74 3.79
N SER A 678 14.41 -20.21 2.57
CA SER A 678 15.63 -20.19 1.74
C SER A 678 16.76 -19.38 2.38
N ALA A 679 16.45 -18.26 3.06
CA ALA A 679 17.46 -17.47 3.77
C ALA A 679 18.10 -18.26 4.93
N ILE A 680 17.30 -18.96 5.72
CA ILE A 680 17.75 -19.80 6.83
C ILE A 680 18.58 -20.97 6.30
N ALA A 681 18.05 -21.74 5.34
CA ALA A 681 18.72 -22.91 4.78
C ALA A 681 20.06 -22.54 4.12
N LEU A 682 20.10 -21.40 3.41
CA LEU A 682 21.31 -20.89 2.79
C LEU A 682 22.37 -20.49 3.84
N SER A 683 21.95 -19.83 4.94
CA SER A 683 22.85 -19.52 6.05
C SER A 683 23.43 -20.78 6.69
N GLN A 684 22.59 -21.78 6.94
CA GLN A 684 23.00 -23.07 7.50
C GLN A 684 23.96 -23.79 6.55
N TRP A 685 23.65 -23.87 5.27
CA TRP A 685 24.53 -24.47 4.25
C TRP A 685 25.93 -23.81 4.21
N ILE A 686 25.99 -22.48 4.33
CA ILE A 686 27.28 -21.78 4.37
C ILE A 686 28.05 -22.13 5.66
N GLN A 687 27.38 -22.19 6.80
CA GLN A 687 27.97 -22.52 8.10
C GLN A 687 28.48 -23.99 8.16
N GLU A 688 27.74 -24.91 7.55
CA GLU A 688 28.06 -26.33 7.51
C GLU A 688 29.18 -26.66 6.53
N ASN A 689 29.52 -25.79 5.59
CA ASN A 689 30.47 -26.10 4.53
C ASN A 689 31.91 -25.77 4.96
N PRO A 690 32.80 -26.78 5.09
CA PRO A 690 34.16 -26.56 5.57
C PRO A 690 34.99 -25.61 4.69
N LYS A 691 34.75 -25.58 3.36
CA LYS A 691 35.44 -24.68 2.43
C LYS A 691 35.21 -23.20 2.76
N PHE A 692 34.08 -22.86 3.35
CA PHE A 692 33.81 -21.51 3.78
C PHE A 692 34.45 -21.20 5.14
N ALA A 693 34.44 -22.16 6.05
CA ALA A 693 35.13 -22.03 7.34
C ALA A 693 36.62 -21.77 7.17
N ASP A 694 37.28 -22.49 6.24
CA ASP A 694 38.71 -22.40 5.93
C ASP A 694 39.14 -20.98 5.49
N ILE A 695 38.23 -20.22 4.86
CA ILE A 695 38.50 -18.85 4.39
C ILE A 695 37.83 -17.78 5.28
N GLY A 696 37.35 -18.16 6.46
CA GLY A 696 36.81 -17.21 7.46
C GLY A 696 35.44 -16.64 7.14
N VAL A 697 34.60 -17.32 6.35
CA VAL A 697 33.21 -16.89 6.12
C VAL A 697 32.37 -17.19 7.36
N LYS A 698 31.71 -16.16 7.88
CA LYS A 698 30.80 -16.22 9.04
C LYS A 698 29.43 -15.72 8.61
N ALA A 699 28.54 -16.67 8.28
CA ALA A 699 27.19 -16.34 7.80
C ALA A 699 26.15 -16.22 8.91
N SER A 700 25.17 -15.36 8.72
CA SER A 700 23.93 -15.32 9.49
C SER A 700 22.77 -14.90 8.60
N HIS A 701 21.52 -15.06 9.07
CA HIS A 701 20.34 -14.70 8.29
C HIS A 701 19.56 -13.55 8.89
N VAL A 702 18.86 -12.78 8.03
CA VAL A 702 17.96 -11.69 8.40
C VAL A 702 16.63 -11.87 7.68
N ILE A 703 15.54 -12.06 8.46
CA ILE A 703 14.20 -12.31 7.93
C ILE A 703 13.17 -11.39 8.59
N GLY A 704 12.01 -11.25 7.95
CA GLY A 704 10.94 -10.37 8.44
C GLY A 704 10.16 -10.92 9.63
N GLY A 705 9.48 -10.02 10.35
CA GLY A 705 8.74 -10.29 11.59
C GLY A 705 7.27 -10.68 11.43
N GLY A 706 6.68 -10.76 10.22
CA GLY A 706 5.24 -11.03 10.04
C GLY A 706 4.85 -12.50 10.23
N ASP A 707 3.66 -12.77 10.76
CA ASP A 707 3.14 -14.12 11.12
C ASP A 707 2.59 -14.95 9.94
N GLN A 708 2.70 -14.48 8.71
CA GLN A 708 2.04 -15.13 7.55
C GLN A 708 2.78 -16.34 6.97
N SER A 709 3.95 -16.69 7.51
CA SER A 709 4.78 -17.81 7.05
C SER A 709 4.74 -18.96 8.07
N VAL A 710 4.93 -20.18 7.58
CA VAL A 710 5.17 -21.39 8.39
C VAL A 710 6.45 -21.27 9.24
N VAL A 711 7.32 -20.33 8.90
CA VAL A 711 8.59 -20.05 9.60
C VAL A 711 8.37 -19.07 10.72
N LYS A 712 8.83 -19.41 11.94
CA LYS A 712 8.84 -18.47 13.08
C LYS A 712 9.50 -17.16 12.67
N PRO A 713 8.84 -16.03 12.86
CA PRO A 713 9.40 -14.73 12.52
C PRO A 713 10.58 -14.39 13.43
N MET A 714 11.55 -13.63 12.90
CA MET A 714 12.64 -13.09 13.68
C MET A 714 12.17 -11.84 14.45
N THR A 715 12.39 -11.81 15.74
CA THR A 715 12.07 -10.65 16.58
C THR A 715 12.97 -9.45 16.24
N SER A 716 12.54 -8.25 16.63
CA SER A 716 13.35 -7.03 16.45
C SER A 716 14.67 -7.09 17.18
N ALA A 717 14.71 -7.70 18.37
CA ALA A 717 15.93 -7.88 19.17
C ALA A 717 16.93 -8.82 18.48
N GLU A 718 16.50 -10.00 18.03
CA GLU A 718 17.33 -10.96 17.31
C GLU A 718 17.91 -10.34 16.03
N ARG A 719 17.10 -9.59 15.29
CA ARG A 719 17.53 -8.90 14.07
C ARG A 719 18.61 -7.86 14.35
N ASN A 720 18.42 -7.05 15.38
CA ASN A 720 19.39 -6.04 15.79
C ASN A 720 20.70 -6.68 16.27
N ASP A 721 20.65 -7.81 16.97
CA ASP A 721 21.84 -8.56 17.37
C ASP A 721 22.65 -9.03 16.14
N VAL A 722 21.99 -9.64 15.16
CA VAL A 722 22.64 -10.06 13.90
C VAL A 722 23.26 -8.88 13.16
N LEU A 723 22.53 -7.75 13.06
CA LEU A 723 23.07 -6.55 12.39
C LEU A 723 24.24 -5.94 13.14
N ASN A 724 24.24 -5.98 14.48
CA ASN A 724 25.40 -5.54 15.29
C ASN A 724 26.60 -6.45 15.10
N LYS A 725 26.40 -7.77 15.12
CA LYS A 725 27.46 -8.75 14.80
C LYS A 725 28.04 -8.54 13.40
N PHE A 726 27.17 -8.21 12.43
CA PHE A 726 27.60 -7.87 11.08
C PHE A 726 28.36 -6.54 11.03
N ARG A 727 27.97 -5.55 11.85
CA ARG A 727 28.67 -4.27 11.96
C ARG A 727 30.06 -4.43 12.57
N ASN A 728 30.19 -5.29 13.58
CA ASN A 728 31.44 -5.53 14.30
C ASN A 728 32.36 -6.54 13.58
N GLY A 729 31.92 -7.16 12.47
CA GLY A 729 32.74 -8.14 11.73
C GLY A 729 32.70 -9.57 12.31
N GLU A 730 31.92 -9.83 13.36
CA GLU A 730 31.67 -11.17 13.89
C GLU A 730 30.87 -12.03 12.88
N VAL A 731 30.04 -11.40 12.06
CA VAL A 731 29.37 -11.92 10.89
C VAL A 731 29.83 -11.09 9.70
N ASN A 732 30.21 -11.72 8.59
CA ASN A 732 30.70 -11.05 7.39
C ASN A 732 29.87 -11.37 6.13
N LEU A 733 28.90 -12.29 6.23
CA LEU A 733 27.98 -12.63 5.15
C LEU A 733 26.55 -12.73 5.69
N LEU A 734 25.64 -11.95 5.14
CA LEU A 734 24.21 -12.02 5.46
C LEU A 734 23.45 -12.76 4.36
N THR A 735 22.53 -13.64 4.75
CA THR A 735 21.47 -14.14 3.87
C THR A 735 20.17 -13.48 4.27
N ALA A 736 19.42 -12.91 3.32
CA ALA A 736 18.29 -12.08 3.65
C ALA A 736 17.14 -12.22 2.65
N THR A 737 15.93 -11.93 3.13
CA THR A 737 14.78 -11.71 2.26
C THR A 737 14.69 -10.23 1.86
N THR A 738 13.69 -9.85 1.07
CA THR A 738 13.42 -8.47 0.63
C THR A 738 13.31 -7.46 1.78
N VAL A 739 13.05 -7.90 3.01
CA VAL A 739 13.04 -7.04 4.21
C VAL A 739 14.36 -6.29 4.42
N ALA A 740 15.48 -6.87 3.98
CA ALA A 740 16.80 -6.24 4.08
C ALA A 740 17.14 -5.33 2.88
N GLU A 741 16.30 -5.30 1.83
CA GLU A 741 16.45 -4.37 0.72
C GLU A 741 16.19 -2.94 1.19
N GLU A 742 15.14 -2.73 2.00
CA GLU A 742 14.69 -1.42 2.46
C GLU A 742 14.59 -1.34 3.99
N GLY A 743 14.94 -0.19 4.55
CA GLY A 743 14.62 0.16 5.93
C GLY A 743 15.50 -0.48 7.01
N LEU A 744 16.58 -1.20 6.68
CA LEU A 744 17.56 -1.67 7.64
C LEU A 744 18.91 -0.97 7.46
N ASP A 745 19.52 -0.58 8.58
CA ASP A 745 20.89 -0.04 8.59
C ASP A 745 21.92 -1.17 8.46
N ILE A 746 22.15 -1.59 7.22
CA ILE A 746 23.16 -2.55 6.89
C ILE A 746 24.43 -1.81 6.50
N PRO A 747 25.58 -2.10 7.12
CA PRO A 747 26.87 -1.52 6.75
C PRO A 747 27.19 -1.72 5.27
N ALA A 748 28.09 -0.90 4.75
CA ALA A 748 28.51 -0.99 3.34
C ALA A 748 29.04 -2.40 3.04
N CYS A 749 28.47 -3.03 2.02
CA CYS A 749 28.92 -4.31 1.49
C CYS A 749 29.82 -4.08 0.28
N ASN A 750 30.78 -4.96 0.07
CA ASN A 750 31.58 -4.96 -1.14
C ASN A 750 31.11 -5.96 -2.19
N PHE A 751 30.14 -6.82 -1.85
CA PHE A 751 29.40 -7.58 -2.85
C PHE A 751 27.95 -7.82 -2.43
N VAL A 752 27.09 -7.85 -3.43
CA VAL A 752 25.65 -8.15 -3.30
C VAL A 752 25.32 -9.26 -4.28
N ILE A 753 24.64 -10.30 -3.80
CA ILE A 753 24.19 -11.40 -4.65
C ILE A 753 22.67 -11.50 -4.57
N ARG A 754 22.00 -11.53 -5.72
CA ARG A 754 20.58 -11.90 -5.81
C ARG A 754 20.50 -13.34 -6.30
N TYR A 755 20.06 -14.22 -5.41
CA TYR A 755 20.00 -15.65 -5.66
C TYR A 755 18.57 -16.07 -6.02
N GLY A 756 18.33 -16.24 -7.32
CA GLY A 756 17.02 -16.60 -7.86
C GLY A 756 15.89 -15.60 -7.56
N LEU A 757 16.23 -14.39 -7.12
CA LEU A 757 15.27 -13.36 -6.70
C LEU A 757 15.37 -12.13 -7.58
N VAL A 758 14.26 -11.79 -8.23
CA VAL A 758 14.04 -10.50 -8.87
C VAL A 758 12.66 -9.99 -8.45
N THR A 759 12.62 -8.78 -7.92
CA THR A 759 11.44 -8.05 -7.49
C THR A 759 11.14 -6.92 -8.49
N ASN A 760 10.89 -5.70 -8.04
CA ASN A 760 10.69 -4.53 -8.88
C ASN A 760 11.97 -3.68 -9.01
N GLU A 761 11.90 -2.61 -9.80
CA GLU A 761 13.01 -1.69 -10.05
C GLU A 761 13.46 -0.95 -8.79
N ILE A 762 12.54 -0.60 -7.86
CA ILE A 762 12.88 0.09 -6.61
C ILE A 762 13.74 -0.81 -5.74
N ALA A 763 13.31 -2.06 -5.54
CA ALA A 763 14.04 -3.05 -4.74
C ALA A 763 15.41 -3.39 -5.37
N MET A 764 15.51 -3.42 -6.70
CA MET A 764 16.79 -3.55 -7.39
C MET A 764 17.73 -2.39 -7.07
N ILE A 765 17.28 -1.15 -7.18
CA ILE A 765 18.06 0.06 -6.87
C ILE A 765 18.48 0.07 -5.39
N GLN A 766 17.62 -0.35 -4.50
CA GLN A 766 17.92 -0.43 -3.05
C GLN A 766 18.94 -1.53 -2.74
N ALA A 767 18.82 -2.71 -3.40
CA ALA A 767 19.80 -3.79 -3.26
C ALA A 767 21.17 -3.37 -3.83
N GLU A 768 21.23 -2.75 -5.00
CA GLU A 768 22.45 -2.14 -5.55
C GLU A 768 23.09 -1.14 -4.58
N GLY A 769 22.25 -0.34 -3.94
CA GLY A 769 22.64 0.65 -2.92
C GLY A 769 23.25 0.04 -1.64
N ARG A 770 23.21 -1.28 -1.44
CA ARG A 770 23.96 -1.97 -0.38
C ARG A 770 25.43 -2.17 -0.74
N GLY A 771 25.74 -2.28 -2.03
CA GLY A 771 27.12 -2.32 -2.55
C GLY A 771 27.75 -0.93 -2.63
N ARG A 772 28.19 -0.38 -1.49
CA ARG A 772 28.73 1.00 -1.39
C ARG A 772 30.23 1.07 -1.24
N ALA A 773 30.89 -0.05 -0.96
CA ALA A 773 32.32 -0.09 -0.89
C ALA A 773 32.94 0.21 -2.28
N GLY A 774 34.16 0.73 -2.30
CA GLY A 774 34.90 0.84 -3.55
C GLY A 774 35.00 -0.53 -4.22
N ASP A 775 34.86 -0.59 -5.53
CA ASP A 775 35.01 -1.83 -6.30
C ASP A 775 33.95 -2.93 -5.99
N SER A 776 32.75 -2.50 -5.58
CA SER A 776 31.67 -3.41 -5.23
C SER A 776 31.11 -4.15 -6.45
N THR A 777 30.58 -5.36 -6.20
CA THR A 777 29.94 -6.20 -7.22
C THR A 777 28.48 -6.45 -6.90
N TYR A 778 27.65 -6.49 -7.93
CA TYR A 778 26.25 -6.90 -7.88
C TYR A 778 26.08 -8.10 -8.82
N THR A 779 25.72 -9.25 -8.29
CA THR A 779 25.64 -10.49 -9.04
C THR A 779 24.26 -11.10 -8.95
N LEU A 780 23.62 -11.34 -10.10
CA LEU A 780 22.41 -12.15 -10.20
C LEU A 780 22.80 -13.59 -10.50
N VAL A 781 22.34 -14.53 -9.68
CA VAL A 781 22.46 -15.99 -9.95
C VAL A 781 21.08 -16.51 -10.32
N GLU A 782 20.97 -17.09 -11.51
CA GLU A 782 19.69 -17.58 -12.05
C GLU A 782 19.83 -18.92 -12.74
N VAL A 783 18.72 -19.66 -12.78
CA VAL A 783 18.59 -20.85 -13.63
C VAL A 783 18.12 -20.43 -15.02
N LYS A 784 18.73 -20.97 -16.06
CA LYS A 784 18.39 -20.70 -17.46
C LYS A 784 16.89 -20.95 -17.71
N ASN A 785 16.27 -20.08 -18.47
CA ASN A 785 14.84 -20.11 -18.76
C ASN A 785 13.88 -19.93 -17.56
N SER A 786 14.39 -19.61 -16.37
CA SER A 786 13.54 -19.29 -15.21
C SER A 786 12.77 -17.97 -15.34
N GLY A 787 13.09 -17.15 -16.32
CA GLY A 787 12.52 -15.82 -16.54
C GLY A 787 13.06 -14.74 -15.59
N VAL A 788 13.98 -15.09 -14.69
CA VAL A 788 14.55 -14.19 -13.69
C VAL A 788 15.42 -13.10 -14.35
N ALA A 789 16.31 -13.47 -15.28
CA ALA A 789 17.11 -12.49 -16.04
C ALA A 789 16.25 -11.55 -16.89
N GLY A 790 15.17 -12.07 -17.48
CA GLY A 790 14.23 -11.24 -18.25
C GLY A 790 13.55 -10.17 -17.37
N LYS A 791 13.17 -10.52 -16.14
CA LYS A 791 12.61 -9.58 -15.17
C LYS A 791 13.64 -8.53 -14.73
N GLU A 792 14.90 -8.94 -14.51
CA GLU A 792 15.97 -8.02 -14.15
C GLU A 792 16.25 -7.03 -15.29
N TYR A 793 16.24 -7.50 -16.54
CA TYR A 793 16.35 -6.61 -17.71
C TYR A 793 15.21 -5.58 -17.78
N VAL A 794 13.97 -6.01 -17.47
CA VAL A 794 12.82 -5.09 -17.39
C VAL A 794 13.00 -4.06 -16.27
N ASN A 795 13.56 -4.44 -15.12
CA ASN A 795 13.86 -3.53 -14.02
C ASN A 795 14.94 -2.50 -14.41
N GLU A 796 15.99 -2.93 -15.11
CA GLU A 796 17.00 -2.02 -15.67
C GLU A 796 16.38 -1.02 -16.64
N TYR A 797 15.56 -1.50 -17.55
CA TYR A 797 14.82 -0.63 -18.48
C TYR A 797 13.92 0.38 -17.73
N ARG A 798 13.23 -0.06 -16.68
CA ARG A 798 12.39 0.82 -15.83
C ARG A 798 13.22 1.83 -15.06
N LYS A 799 14.40 1.44 -14.56
CA LYS A 799 15.36 2.34 -13.92
C LYS A 799 15.78 3.46 -14.88
N ASP A 800 16.14 3.11 -16.12
CA ASP A 800 16.49 4.10 -17.15
C ASP A 800 15.29 4.99 -17.51
N MET A 801 14.11 4.40 -17.65
CA MET A 801 12.87 5.14 -17.89
C MET A 801 12.57 6.14 -16.77
N MET A 802 12.77 5.73 -15.51
CA MET A 802 12.60 6.61 -14.34
C MET A 802 13.52 7.83 -14.43
N HIS A 803 14.81 7.64 -14.72
CA HIS A 803 15.75 8.75 -14.85
C HIS A 803 15.34 9.71 -15.97
N LYS A 804 15.00 9.19 -17.14
CA LYS A 804 14.51 9.99 -18.28
C LYS A 804 13.18 10.71 -17.95
N ALA A 805 12.29 10.08 -17.20
CA ALA A 805 11.04 10.69 -16.76
C ALA A 805 11.28 11.84 -15.77
N ILE A 806 12.20 11.68 -14.82
CA ILE A 806 12.60 12.75 -13.90
C ILE A 806 13.22 13.92 -14.68
N ASP A 807 14.10 13.64 -15.62
CA ASP A 807 14.71 14.69 -16.44
C ASP A 807 13.66 15.44 -17.28
N LYS A 808 12.70 14.72 -17.87
CA LYS A 808 11.57 15.33 -18.59
C LYS A 808 10.73 16.24 -17.65
N ILE A 809 10.45 15.80 -16.44
CA ILE A 809 9.71 16.62 -15.44
C ILE A 809 10.50 17.89 -15.09
N LYS A 810 11.83 17.80 -14.96
CA LYS A 810 12.69 18.96 -14.65
C LYS A 810 12.74 20.00 -15.78
N THR A 811 12.51 19.60 -17.02
CA THR A 811 12.47 20.53 -18.17
C THR A 811 11.12 21.23 -18.33
N LEU A 812 10.06 20.82 -17.61
CA LEU A 812 8.77 21.49 -17.65
C LEU A 812 8.89 22.93 -17.16
N ILE A 813 8.20 23.83 -17.85
CA ILE A 813 8.02 25.21 -17.40
C ILE A 813 7.26 25.18 -16.06
N GLN A 814 7.63 26.05 -15.12
CA GLN A 814 7.05 26.03 -13.77
C GLN A 814 5.53 26.12 -13.79
N ALA A 815 4.95 26.94 -14.65
CA ALA A 815 3.49 27.07 -14.76
C ALA A 815 2.80 25.77 -15.20
N ASP A 816 3.40 25.05 -16.16
CA ASP A 816 2.83 23.76 -16.63
C ASP A 816 3.01 22.65 -15.58
N TYR A 817 4.14 22.69 -14.86
CA TYR A 817 4.36 21.78 -13.74
C TYR A 817 3.29 22.01 -12.65
N ASP A 818 3.11 23.26 -12.20
CA ASP A 818 2.16 23.62 -11.14
C ASP A 818 0.73 23.28 -11.55
N LYS A 819 0.35 23.48 -12.80
CA LYS A 819 -0.94 23.09 -13.35
C LYS A 819 -1.16 21.58 -13.26
N GLN A 820 -0.19 20.76 -13.71
CA GLN A 820 -0.28 19.31 -13.65
C GLN A 820 -0.34 18.82 -12.20
N ILE A 821 0.46 19.39 -11.29
CA ILE A 821 0.40 19.08 -9.86
C ILE A 821 -0.99 19.36 -9.30
N LEU A 822 -1.58 20.50 -9.62
CA LEU A 822 -2.91 20.87 -9.17
C LEU A 822 -3.98 19.88 -9.70
N GLU A 823 -3.92 19.50 -10.96
CA GLU A 823 -4.83 18.51 -11.56
C GLU A 823 -4.77 17.17 -10.83
N PHE A 824 -3.56 16.65 -10.53
CA PHE A 824 -3.39 15.41 -9.77
C PHE A 824 -3.87 15.53 -8.32
N GLN A 825 -3.65 16.67 -7.66
CA GLN A 825 -4.15 16.92 -6.31
C GLN A 825 -5.68 16.91 -6.27
N MET A 826 -6.32 17.57 -7.23
CA MET A 826 -7.79 17.60 -7.35
C MET A 826 -8.35 16.21 -7.62
N GLN A 827 -7.71 15.44 -8.50
CA GLN A 827 -8.09 14.06 -8.75
C GLN A 827 -8.00 13.19 -7.48
N ALA A 828 -6.90 13.31 -6.73
CA ALA A 828 -6.70 12.56 -5.49
C ALA A 828 -7.75 12.89 -4.42
N ILE A 829 -8.08 14.18 -4.23
CA ILE A 829 -9.13 14.63 -3.30
C ILE A 829 -10.50 14.07 -3.71
N LEU A 830 -10.77 14.04 -4.99
CA LEU A 830 -12.01 13.52 -5.55
C LEU A 830 -12.18 12.03 -5.30
N GLU A 831 -11.14 11.24 -5.64
CA GLU A 831 -11.14 9.80 -5.43
C GLU A 831 -11.35 9.46 -3.95
N GLU A 832 -10.78 10.25 -3.05
CA GLU A 832 -10.97 10.09 -1.62
C GLU A 832 -12.40 10.41 -1.18
N LYS A 833 -13.02 11.46 -1.72
CA LYS A 833 -14.45 11.76 -1.45
C LYS A 833 -15.35 10.57 -1.86
N VAL A 834 -15.13 10.04 -3.06
CA VAL A 834 -15.88 8.87 -3.57
C VAL A 834 -15.68 7.65 -2.67
N ARG A 835 -14.45 7.42 -2.21
CA ARG A 835 -14.13 6.33 -1.28
C ARG A 835 -14.89 6.47 0.05
N ILE A 836 -14.87 7.67 0.62
CA ILE A 836 -15.58 7.97 1.88
C ILE A 836 -17.09 7.79 1.72
N THR A 837 -17.67 8.27 0.62
CA THR A 837 -19.09 8.13 0.34
C THR A 837 -19.51 6.66 0.20
N LYS A 838 -18.72 5.86 -0.56
CA LYS A 838 -18.94 4.41 -0.66
C LYS A 838 -18.84 3.71 0.71
N LYS A 839 -17.90 4.14 1.56
CA LYS A 839 -17.75 3.61 2.91
C LYS A 839 -18.97 3.96 3.77
N LYS A 840 -19.42 5.23 3.77
CA LYS A 840 -20.63 5.66 4.50
C LYS A 840 -21.87 4.88 4.08
N HIS A 841 -22.04 4.61 2.79
CA HIS A 841 -23.15 3.78 2.31
C HIS A 841 -23.08 2.33 2.79
N LYS A 842 -21.86 1.78 2.92
CA LYS A 842 -21.67 0.45 3.49
C LYS A 842 -21.94 0.44 5.00
N ASP A 843 -21.52 1.50 5.70
CA ASP A 843 -21.67 1.65 7.16
C ASP A 843 -23.12 1.98 7.57
N MET A 844 -23.95 2.49 6.66
CA MET A 844 -25.39 2.73 6.92
C MET A 844 -26.23 1.44 6.93
N ARG A 845 -25.71 0.33 6.39
CA ARG A 845 -26.31 -1.00 6.52
C ARG A 845 -25.75 -1.64 7.80
N THR A 846 -26.26 -1.27 8.96
CA THR A 846 -25.93 -1.94 10.23
C THR A 846 -26.81 -3.18 10.37
N GLU A 847 -26.20 -4.34 10.27
CA GLU A 847 -26.82 -5.62 10.60
C GLU A 847 -27.01 -5.72 12.12
N LYS A 848 -28.05 -6.45 12.55
CA LYS A 848 -28.25 -6.65 13.97
C LYS A 848 -27.27 -7.71 14.51
N PRO A 849 -26.71 -7.52 15.71
CA PRO A 849 -25.83 -8.53 16.31
C PRO A 849 -26.48 -9.93 16.44
N SER A 850 -27.80 -10.00 16.69
CA SER A 850 -28.59 -11.23 16.76
C SER A 850 -28.54 -12.06 15.48
N ASP A 851 -28.41 -11.40 14.33
CA ASP A 851 -28.43 -12.04 13.03
C ASP A 851 -27.04 -12.61 12.63
N MET A 852 -26.03 -12.28 13.42
CA MET A 852 -24.65 -12.69 13.18
C MET A 852 -24.31 -13.96 13.96
N ARG A 853 -23.74 -14.95 13.26
CA ARG A 853 -23.26 -16.19 13.86
C ARG A 853 -21.80 -16.40 13.53
N PHE A 854 -21.04 -16.80 14.54
CA PHE A 854 -19.62 -17.06 14.44
C PHE A 854 -19.37 -18.55 14.63
N SER A 855 -18.71 -19.18 13.66
CA SER A 855 -18.33 -20.59 13.72
C SER A 855 -16.82 -20.74 13.54
N CYS A 856 -16.25 -21.76 14.18
CA CYS A 856 -14.82 -22.04 14.07
C CYS A 856 -14.39 -22.20 12.59
N ARG A 857 -13.36 -21.51 12.19
CA ARG A 857 -12.85 -21.64 10.82
C ARG A 857 -12.24 -23.01 10.53
N GLY A 858 -11.80 -23.73 11.57
CA GLY A 858 -11.15 -25.04 11.47
C GLY A 858 -12.13 -26.18 11.27
N CYS A 859 -13.18 -26.26 12.09
CA CYS A 859 -14.09 -27.40 12.16
C CYS A 859 -15.57 -27.02 12.10
N SER A 860 -15.90 -25.77 11.83
CA SER A 860 -17.27 -25.23 11.74
C SER A 860 -18.08 -25.35 13.03
N LEU A 861 -17.44 -25.66 14.16
CA LEU A 861 -18.12 -25.65 15.47
C LEU A 861 -18.72 -24.26 15.69
N PHE A 862 -20.00 -24.19 16.01
CA PHE A 862 -20.66 -22.95 16.40
C PHE A 862 -20.00 -22.39 17.66
N ALA A 863 -19.58 -21.15 17.65
CA ALA A 863 -18.88 -20.53 18.76
C ALA A 863 -19.76 -19.53 19.53
N CYS A 864 -20.42 -18.60 18.84
CA CYS A 864 -21.27 -17.60 19.48
C CYS A 864 -22.11 -16.83 18.45
N THR A 865 -23.06 -16.04 18.93
CA THR A 865 -23.77 -15.01 18.17
C THR A 865 -23.05 -13.65 18.28
N GLY A 866 -23.50 -12.67 17.52
CA GLY A 866 -22.98 -11.31 17.68
C GLY A 866 -23.46 -10.61 18.96
N GLU A 867 -24.54 -11.09 19.60
CA GLU A 867 -25.02 -10.54 20.87
C GLU A 867 -24.11 -10.91 22.05
N ASP A 868 -23.42 -12.06 21.95
CA ASP A 868 -22.49 -12.54 22.96
C ASP A 868 -21.14 -11.79 22.94
N ILE A 869 -20.93 -10.96 21.92
CA ILE A 869 -19.67 -10.22 21.73
C ILE A 869 -19.82 -8.79 22.25
N GLN A 870 -18.95 -8.42 23.17
CA GLN A 870 -18.87 -7.09 23.75
C GLN A 870 -17.55 -6.39 23.38
N ILE A 871 -17.52 -5.05 23.46
CA ILE A 871 -16.35 -4.24 23.09
C ILE A 871 -15.74 -3.57 24.32
N ILE A 872 -14.43 -3.81 24.54
CA ILE A 872 -13.62 -3.11 25.52
C ILE A 872 -12.78 -2.03 24.80
N ALA A 873 -12.81 -0.79 25.30
CA ALA A 873 -12.02 0.35 24.83
C ALA A 873 -12.12 0.60 23.31
N ASN A 874 -13.25 0.27 22.68
CA ASN A 874 -13.49 0.34 21.23
C ASN A 874 -12.52 -0.52 20.36
N VAL A 875 -11.63 -1.28 20.96
CA VAL A 875 -10.58 -2.06 20.27
C VAL A 875 -10.81 -3.56 20.40
N HIS A 876 -11.02 -4.08 21.61
CA HIS A 876 -11.07 -5.51 21.87
C HIS A 876 -12.50 -6.03 21.82
N ARG A 877 -12.72 -7.14 21.12
CA ARG A 877 -14.01 -7.85 21.04
C ARG A 877 -13.88 -9.10 21.87
N VAL A 878 -14.64 -9.16 22.96
CA VAL A 878 -14.56 -10.21 23.95
C VAL A 878 -15.90 -10.96 24.06
N ASN A 879 -15.84 -12.22 24.43
CA ASN A 879 -17.01 -12.99 24.82
C ASN A 879 -16.73 -13.64 26.17
N VAL A 880 -17.45 -13.23 27.18
CA VAL A 880 -17.32 -13.67 28.59
C VAL A 880 -18.51 -14.51 29.07
N THR A 881 -19.26 -15.10 28.11
CA THR A 881 -20.38 -15.99 28.43
C THR A 881 -19.85 -17.36 28.92
N SER A 882 -20.56 -17.99 29.85
CA SER A 882 -20.23 -19.31 30.36
C SER A 882 -20.18 -20.36 29.27
N GLU A 883 -21.18 -20.32 28.37
CA GLU A 883 -21.30 -21.24 27.23
C GLU A 883 -20.10 -21.16 26.30
N PHE A 884 -19.56 -19.94 26.06
CA PHE A 884 -18.38 -19.77 25.24
C PHE A 884 -17.13 -20.32 25.92
N SER A 885 -17.01 -20.18 27.23
CA SER A 885 -15.84 -20.66 27.99
C SER A 885 -15.67 -22.17 27.93
N GLU A 886 -16.76 -22.93 27.75
CA GLU A 886 -16.73 -24.38 27.57
C GLU A 886 -16.24 -24.85 26.19
N LEU A 887 -16.17 -23.95 25.17
CA LEU A 887 -15.88 -24.30 23.78
C LEU A 887 -14.41 -24.17 23.38
N PHE A 888 -13.58 -23.61 24.24
CA PHE A 888 -12.16 -23.43 23.95
C PHE A 888 -11.25 -24.01 25.06
N ASN A 889 -10.04 -24.36 24.65
CA ASN A 889 -8.93 -24.68 25.55
C ASN A 889 -8.02 -23.46 25.67
N ARG A 890 -7.60 -23.19 26.91
CA ARG A 890 -6.61 -22.14 27.21
C ARG A 890 -5.21 -22.73 27.11
N THR A 891 -4.31 -22.06 26.39
CA THR A 891 -2.89 -22.38 26.38
C THR A 891 -2.15 -21.25 27.10
N GLU A 892 -1.55 -21.57 28.22
CA GLU A 892 -0.78 -20.62 29.01
C GLU A 892 0.60 -20.35 28.37
N ASN A 893 1.04 -19.11 28.41
CA ASN A 893 2.38 -18.77 27.99
C ASN A 893 3.21 -18.51 29.24
N THR A 894 3.99 -19.50 29.66
CA THR A 894 4.78 -19.50 30.90
C THR A 894 5.79 -18.33 30.98
N SER A 895 6.17 -17.73 29.87
CA SER A 895 7.05 -16.56 29.83
C SER A 895 6.35 -15.23 30.12
N LEU A 896 5.01 -15.19 30.17
CA LEU A 896 4.22 -13.96 30.39
C LEU A 896 3.53 -13.93 31.75
N GLN A 897 3.58 -15.02 32.54
CA GLN A 897 2.87 -15.13 33.83
C GLN A 897 3.41 -14.19 34.94
N GLU A 898 4.63 -13.66 34.78
CA GLU A 898 5.23 -12.78 35.81
C GLU A 898 4.81 -11.30 35.72
N ARG A 899 4.02 -10.92 34.69
CA ARG A 899 3.65 -9.50 34.44
C ARG A 899 2.19 -9.34 34.04
N LEU A 900 1.29 -9.53 34.98
CA LEU A 900 -0.13 -9.24 34.80
C LEU A 900 -0.38 -7.73 34.99
N LEU A 901 -0.23 -6.95 33.93
CA LEU A 901 -0.72 -5.58 33.82
C LEU A 901 -2.09 -5.57 33.14
N ASP A 902 -2.98 -4.68 33.56
CA ASP A 902 -4.32 -4.51 32.98
C ASP A 902 -4.22 -4.29 31.45
N GLY A 903 -4.90 -5.16 30.69
CA GLY A 903 -4.90 -5.11 29.22
C GLY A 903 -3.89 -6.03 28.54
N GLU A 904 -3.04 -6.76 29.28
CA GLU A 904 -2.07 -7.71 28.68
C GLU A 904 -2.69 -9.08 28.44
N THR A 905 -2.18 -9.78 27.44
CA THR A 905 -2.65 -11.13 27.09
C THR A 905 -1.90 -12.18 27.92
N SER A 906 -2.63 -12.97 28.69
CA SER A 906 -2.09 -14.04 29.54
C SER A 906 -1.95 -15.40 28.83
N GLY A 907 -2.46 -15.53 27.60
CA GLY A 907 -2.45 -16.79 26.86
C GLY A 907 -3.26 -16.72 25.56
N PHE A 908 -3.45 -17.89 24.96
CA PHE A 908 -4.27 -18.04 23.73
C PHE A 908 -5.49 -18.89 24.02
N ILE A 909 -6.58 -18.62 23.28
CA ILE A 909 -7.77 -19.46 23.25
C ILE A 909 -7.82 -20.23 21.93
N ALA A 910 -8.05 -21.53 22.00
CA ALA A 910 -8.10 -22.43 20.87
C ALA A 910 -9.35 -23.30 20.91
N CYS A 911 -9.94 -23.58 19.78
CA CYS A 911 -11.12 -24.43 19.65
C CYS A 911 -10.88 -25.80 20.29
N LYS A 912 -11.76 -26.20 21.20
CA LYS A 912 -11.71 -27.50 21.92
C LYS A 912 -11.78 -28.69 20.97
N ASN A 913 -12.50 -28.52 19.85
CA ASN A 913 -12.72 -29.59 18.89
C ASN A 913 -11.54 -29.82 17.92
N CYS A 914 -10.86 -28.77 17.44
CA CYS A 914 -9.85 -28.91 16.39
C CYS A 914 -8.53 -28.18 16.67
N GLY A 915 -8.39 -27.55 17.82
CA GLY A 915 -7.17 -26.78 18.18
C GLY A 915 -6.94 -25.48 17.39
N GLN A 916 -7.88 -25.07 16.52
CA GLN A 916 -7.77 -23.80 15.81
C GLN A 916 -7.73 -22.63 16.79
N ARG A 917 -6.69 -21.82 16.75
CA ARG A 917 -6.62 -20.59 17.56
C ARG A 917 -7.82 -19.68 17.24
N TRP A 918 -8.55 -19.24 18.25
CA TRP A 918 -9.67 -18.30 18.12
C TRP A 918 -9.28 -16.88 18.48
N GLY A 919 -8.32 -16.72 19.40
CA GLY A 919 -7.93 -15.41 19.88
C GLY A 919 -6.87 -15.46 20.98
N SER A 920 -6.95 -14.51 21.90
CA SER A 920 -6.07 -14.40 23.06
C SER A 920 -6.88 -14.22 24.33
N MET A 921 -6.33 -14.63 25.48
CA MET A 921 -6.88 -14.35 26.80
C MET A 921 -6.33 -13.01 27.28
N MET A 922 -7.19 -12.09 27.67
CA MET A 922 -6.84 -10.78 28.18
C MET A 922 -7.38 -10.60 29.60
N VAL A 923 -6.61 -10.00 30.49
CA VAL A 923 -7.12 -9.59 31.80
C VAL A 923 -7.51 -8.10 31.74
N TYR A 924 -8.74 -7.78 32.08
CA TYR A 924 -9.23 -6.41 32.12
C TYR A 924 -9.81 -6.11 33.50
N ARG A 925 -9.15 -5.27 34.26
CA ARG A 925 -9.53 -4.89 35.64
C ARG A 925 -9.81 -6.12 36.54
N GLY A 926 -8.95 -7.15 36.44
CA GLY A 926 -9.06 -8.38 37.19
C GLY A 926 -10.01 -9.44 36.62
N ILE A 927 -10.74 -9.14 35.53
CA ILE A 927 -11.62 -10.10 34.86
C ILE A 927 -10.90 -10.70 33.67
N GLU A 928 -10.89 -12.01 33.54
CA GLU A 928 -10.39 -12.72 32.35
C GLU A 928 -11.37 -12.60 31.19
N CYS A 929 -10.94 -12.02 30.11
CA CYS A 929 -11.74 -11.73 28.93
C CYS A 929 -11.17 -12.46 27.69
N PRO A 930 -11.83 -13.50 27.19
CA PRO A 930 -11.49 -14.13 25.91
C PRO A 930 -11.66 -13.14 24.77
N CYS A 931 -10.57 -12.68 24.18
CA CYS A 931 -10.56 -11.73 23.07
C CYS A 931 -10.54 -12.49 21.73
N LEU A 932 -11.55 -12.27 20.91
CA LEU A 932 -11.75 -12.97 19.65
C LEU A 932 -11.04 -12.28 18.49
N HIS A 933 -10.43 -13.06 17.61
CA HIS A 933 -9.88 -12.58 16.34
C HIS A 933 -10.80 -13.01 15.20
N VAL A 934 -11.53 -12.07 14.58
CA VAL A 934 -12.54 -12.35 13.55
C VAL A 934 -12.00 -13.20 12.39
N LYS A 935 -10.72 -13.04 12.04
CA LYS A 935 -10.04 -13.82 10.99
C LYS A 935 -10.05 -15.34 11.22
N ASN A 936 -10.33 -15.79 12.44
CA ASN A 936 -10.33 -17.18 12.85
C ASN A 936 -11.74 -17.79 12.87
N PHE A 937 -12.74 -17.03 12.48
CA PHE A 937 -14.14 -17.46 12.41
C PHE A 937 -14.70 -17.37 11.00
N VAL A 938 -15.68 -18.21 10.71
CA VAL A 938 -16.61 -18.03 9.60
C VAL A 938 -17.80 -17.27 10.14
N VAL A 939 -18.13 -16.15 9.52
CA VAL A 939 -19.23 -15.28 9.95
C VAL A 939 -20.40 -15.44 8.99
N THR A 940 -21.59 -15.71 9.51
CA THR A 940 -22.84 -15.72 8.74
C THR A 940 -23.79 -14.66 9.25
N CYS A 941 -24.55 -14.03 8.37
CA CYS A 941 -25.59 -13.07 8.70
C CYS A 941 -26.86 -13.47 7.97
N ASN A 942 -27.96 -13.64 8.69
CA ASN A 942 -29.25 -14.10 8.13
C ASN A 942 -29.10 -15.37 7.26
N GLY A 943 -28.25 -16.33 7.69
CA GLY A 943 -27.99 -17.57 6.96
C GLY A 943 -27.08 -17.42 5.72
N LYS A 944 -26.67 -16.19 5.35
CA LYS A 944 -25.71 -15.95 4.26
C LYS A 944 -24.31 -15.78 4.82
N LYS A 945 -23.35 -16.54 4.28
CA LYS A 945 -21.94 -16.40 4.67
C LYS A 945 -21.41 -15.03 4.23
N ILE A 946 -20.78 -14.33 5.18
CA ILE A 946 -20.01 -13.13 4.87
C ILE A 946 -18.63 -13.58 4.43
N GLY A 947 -18.09 -13.01 3.37
CA GLY A 947 -16.76 -13.35 2.86
C GLY A 947 -15.68 -13.21 3.93
N LYS A 948 -14.43 -13.62 3.65
CA LYS A 948 -13.30 -13.57 4.59
C LYS A 948 -13.20 -12.18 5.24
N CYS A 949 -13.44 -12.11 6.53
CA CYS A 949 -13.20 -10.92 7.34
C CYS A 949 -11.81 -11.04 7.96
N ALA A 950 -10.90 -10.15 7.61
CA ALA A 950 -9.59 -10.04 8.25
C ALA A 950 -9.66 -9.16 9.50
N ARG A 951 -10.54 -8.17 9.51
CA ARG A 951 -10.70 -7.18 10.57
C ARG A 951 -12.17 -7.02 10.97
N TRP A 952 -12.41 -6.70 12.23
CA TRP A 952 -13.74 -6.47 12.77
C TRP A 952 -14.53 -5.32 12.10
N ASN A 953 -13.85 -4.32 11.60
CA ASN A 953 -14.48 -3.19 10.89
C ASN A 953 -14.99 -3.54 9.48
N GLU A 954 -14.73 -4.75 8.99
CA GLU A 954 -15.30 -5.27 7.74
C GLU A 954 -16.72 -5.77 7.94
N LEU A 955 -17.12 -6.03 9.20
CA LEU A 955 -18.48 -6.39 9.57
C LEU A 955 -19.31 -5.12 9.81
N ALA A 956 -20.43 -5.00 9.10
CA ALA A 956 -21.38 -3.88 9.27
C ALA A 956 -22.27 -4.10 10.51
N VAL A 957 -21.66 -4.27 11.69
CA VAL A 957 -22.37 -4.56 12.95
C VAL A 957 -21.80 -3.71 14.08
N LYS A 958 -22.66 -3.25 14.98
CA LYS A 958 -22.28 -2.58 16.23
C LYS A 958 -22.51 -3.54 17.39
N PHE A 959 -21.43 -3.97 18.03
CA PHE A 959 -21.48 -4.78 19.24
C PHE A 959 -21.71 -3.91 20.46
N SER A 960 -22.27 -4.52 21.53
CA SER A 960 -22.54 -3.83 22.80
C SER A 960 -21.24 -3.47 23.53
N PRO A 961 -21.16 -2.35 24.27
CA PRO A 961 -20.04 -2.05 25.13
C PRO A 961 -19.96 -3.09 26.28
N PHE A 962 -18.73 -3.37 26.74
CA PHE A 962 -18.50 -4.28 27.86
C PHE A 962 -19.04 -3.69 29.17
N ASP A 963 -19.96 -4.39 29.82
CA ASP A 963 -20.48 -4.00 31.14
C ASP A 963 -19.65 -4.63 32.27
N TYR A 964 -18.66 -3.83 32.74
CA TYR A 964 -17.80 -4.28 33.83
C TYR A 964 -18.57 -4.58 35.12
N ALA A 965 -19.59 -3.80 35.46
CA ALA A 965 -20.30 -3.94 36.71
C ALA A 965 -21.10 -5.27 36.77
N GLU A 966 -21.75 -5.63 35.66
CA GLU A 966 -22.46 -6.89 35.54
C GLU A 966 -21.52 -8.10 35.63
N HIS A 967 -20.37 -8.06 34.94
CA HIS A 967 -19.43 -9.18 34.95
C HIS A 967 -18.66 -9.30 36.24
N ALA A 968 -18.28 -8.20 36.91
CA ALA A 968 -17.65 -8.21 38.23
C ALA A 968 -18.55 -8.82 39.29
N LYS A 969 -19.85 -8.57 39.23
CA LYS A 969 -20.86 -9.16 40.10
C LYS A 969 -20.95 -10.68 39.91
N ARG A 970 -21.00 -11.16 38.65
CA ARG A 970 -21.03 -12.62 38.37
C ARG A 970 -19.79 -13.34 38.86
N VAL A 971 -18.58 -12.75 38.74
CA VAL A 971 -17.33 -13.32 39.23
C VAL A 971 -17.34 -13.36 40.77
N ALA A 972 -17.86 -12.33 41.43
CA ALA A 972 -17.99 -12.33 42.89
C ALA A 972 -18.99 -13.40 43.41
N GLU A 973 -20.12 -13.56 42.73
CA GLU A 973 -21.13 -14.57 43.08
C GLU A 973 -20.62 -16.03 42.87
N SER A 974 -19.75 -16.26 41.86
CA SER A 974 -19.17 -17.60 41.63
C SER A 974 -18.06 -17.97 42.62
N SER A 975 -17.41 -16.99 43.26
CA SER A 975 -16.37 -17.25 44.28
C SER A 975 -16.97 -17.63 45.65
N ASP A 976 -18.20 -17.21 45.93
CA ASP A 976 -18.87 -17.54 47.21
C ASP A 976 -19.40 -19.02 47.22
N ASP A 977 -19.60 -19.62 46.05
CA ASP A 977 -20.04 -21.01 45.93
C ASP A 977 -18.88 -22.03 46.07
N GLU A 978 -17.63 -21.65 45.88
CA GLU A 978 -16.45 -22.52 46.04
C GLU A 978 -15.91 -22.56 47.48
N GLU A 979 -16.26 -21.59 48.33
CA GLU A 979 -15.88 -21.61 49.77
C GLU A 979 -16.86 -22.41 50.66
N THR A 980 -17.98 -22.95 50.09
CA THR A 980 -19.00 -23.67 50.85
C THR A 980 -19.09 -25.17 50.47
N THR A 981 -18.16 -25.69 49.71
CA THR A 981 -17.95 -27.15 49.51
C THR A 981 -16.53 -27.51 49.89
#